data_2bef314345166ae41e92101da9bdec84
#
_entry.id   2bef314345166ae41e92101da9bdec84
#
_cell.length_a   1.000
_cell.length_b   1.000
_cell.length_c   1.000
_cell.angle_alpha   90.00
_cell.angle_beta   90.00
_cell.angle_gamma   90.00
#
_symmetry.space_group_name_H-M   'P 1'
#
loop_
_entity.id
_entity.type
_entity.pdbx_description
1 polymer ?
#
loop_
_entity_poly.entity_id
_entity_poly.type
_entity_poly.pdbx_seq_one_letter_code
_entity_poly.pdbx_strand_id
1 'polypeptide(L)'
;IPLPVGTYQFITAELTNGSDKVYFTKTLNDKTLNRRDLLEVPALDCVTVEATTPSALNEALANSSNLPQAAPEKKTTTDIAITGEFATSGQSTGIEIPVVENSDINLAFNSVPGTSNGALQLTDKNKESQTDPAEIATNKVSLAIPEVSDGGTSAPSVAIDMPRTTVTLSAVGATATYNEVTVTTAKQTLVVNAGVTVKKLIIKGGNVEIYGTVEELVRDGSNSATVDVASFGAANIKAVTNPENFKLTSTWDGISQVEATNGNIYTAAQLAFYQSKTAPNDVNYKSLPVTLTAETTTLYADVDLADKPWLGMVINGKIFEGKSHTIKNLNMSQYIMNQQETKYTPQACIGLFAVVYGAATIKDITLDKVTIRPDASVSPKWVGALVGYSRGNVTKYENCIAKNVEIFTHGAASYRVGGLIGYIEADGAAANTATATLKGCKVEKASIAASFGYGGLVGSMYDSVTFEDCSTKNITLSLNGECDNTYGYVSGFIGDIANSGTKARTVIIKNCTTDALTNETALKVPMGGCKWCGIVEPESVPNFTIKVTENSGTEKTLVAGTDFNIVNNIPWDGSCAFEPKCENNIYAITAPSELAWIAKQVEKNNTFEGKTIQLSNDLDMGNKSWKPIGDNSAHKMINVPQGVTHEAEYVKTVKYFKGTFDGNNKTISNLTVNHKYPGAGLLGNVQNAVVKNLNVTNATINGSSKWTAIVIGFSNGSLTVENVKVSNSEINMESDTDGAVKLAGIVSYMNGNNTEDIHLKGCSVSDFTINGGSYNIAGLAGYIIKAKSFIIENCQTSNITLKVSDAKYVNKVNYSSPFLGCFGVTASEKASSAVFKNNTVSGTYTYDGSTVNLGSFTISDAGKANDSNYSSFVCAPLFGDCDATSMGITINDNVYAYSNGKYIQKQD
;
A
#
# COMPACT_ATOMS: atom_id res chain seq x y z
N ILE A 1 -15.35 -26.75 -35.84
CA ILE A 1 -15.46 -25.30 -35.97
C ILE A 1 -14.38 -24.69 -35.07
N PRO A 2 -13.47 -23.86 -35.56
CA PRO A 2 -12.52 -23.19 -34.71
C PRO A 2 -13.23 -22.16 -33.80
N LEU A 3 -13.11 -22.34 -32.51
CA LEU A 3 -13.59 -21.37 -31.53
C LEU A 3 -12.43 -20.49 -31.04
N PRO A 4 -12.64 -19.20 -30.77
CA PRO A 4 -11.65 -18.37 -30.12
C PRO A 4 -11.27 -18.94 -28.76
N VAL A 5 -10.05 -18.64 -28.30
CA VAL A 5 -9.65 -18.97 -26.92
C VAL A 5 -10.47 -18.14 -25.94
N GLY A 6 -11.09 -18.77 -24.96
CA GLY A 6 -11.94 -18.07 -23.98
C GLY A 6 -12.71 -19.01 -23.09
N THR A 7 -13.44 -18.44 -22.15
CA THR A 7 -14.35 -19.18 -21.28
C THR A 7 -15.77 -19.08 -21.82
N TYR A 8 -16.41 -20.22 -22.00
CA TYR A 8 -17.72 -20.33 -22.60
C TYR A 8 -18.71 -20.99 -21.64
N GLN A 9 -19.85 -20.36 -21.50
CA GLN A 9 -20.98 -20.95 -20.76
C GLN A 9 -21.76 -21.90 -21.64
N PHE A 10 -21.92 -21.58 -22.93
CA PHE A 10 -22.56 -22.39 -23.92
C PHE A 10 -22.04 -22.10 -25.34
N ILE A 11 -22.28 -23.02 -26.25
CA ILE A 11 -22.03 -22.85 -27.69
C ILE A 11 -23.30 -23.22 -28.42
N THR A 12 -23.75 -22.33 -29.32
CA THR A 12 -24.84 -22.61 -30.22
C THR A 12 -24.28 -22.86 -31.64
N ALA A 13 -24.61 -23.94 -32.24
CA ALA A 13 -24.31 -24.26 -33.63
C ALA A 13 -25.55 -24.24 -34.48
N GLU A 14 -25.50 -23.62 -35.65
CA GLU A 14 -26.53 -23.68 -36.69
C GLU A 14 -26.12 -24.74 -37.74
N LEU A 15 -26.96 -25.71 -37.95
CA LEU A 15 -26.81 -26.65 -39.05
C LEU A 15 -27.85 -26.33 -40.11
N THR A 16 -27.43 -26.23 -41.38
CA THR A 16 -28.31 -25.94 -42.51
C THR A 16 -28.30 -27.10 -43.52
N ASN A 17 -29.49 -27.52 -43.96
CA ASN A 17 -29.67 -28.44 -45.04
C ASN A 17 -30.50 -27.73 -46.12
N GLY A 18 -29.87 -26.89 -46.91
CA GLY A 18 -30.56 -26.08 -47.89
C GLY A 18 -31.44 -24.98 -47.29
N SER A 19 -32.74 -25.20 -47.23
CA SER A 19 -33.72 -24.27 -46.67
C SER A 19 -33.98 -24.45 -45.16
N ASP A 20 -33.57 -25.59 -44.61
CA ASP A 20 -33.87 -25.89 -43.21
C ASP A 20 -32.67 -25.58 -42.31
N LYS A 21 -32.95 -24.94 -41.19
CA LYS A 21 -31.99 -24.59 -40.18
C LYS A 21 -32.33 -25.25 -38.85
N VAL A 22 -31.36 -25.90 -38.27
CA VAL A 22 -31.47 -26.50 -36.93
C VAL A 22 -30.40 -25.92 -36.05
N TYR A 23 -30.75 -25.49 -34.84
CA TYR A 23 -29.87 -24.88 -33.89
C TYR A 23 -29.61 -25.81 -32.72
N PHE A 24 -28.36 -25.96 -32.35
CA PHE A 24 -27.94 -26.75 -31.18
C PHE A 24 -27.23 -25.86 -30.21
N THR A 25 -27.59 -25.92 -28.93
CA THR A 25 -26.90 -25.22 -27.87
C THR A 25 -26.26 -26.22 -26.91
N LYS A 26 -24.94 -26.16 -26.78
CA LYS A 26 -24.20 -26.97 -25.81
C LYS A 26 -23.82 -26.07 -24.65
N THR A 27 -24.33 -26.38 -23.44
CA THR A 27 -23.90 -25.73 -22.19
C THR A 27 -22.53 -26.23 -21.79
N LEU A 28 -21.61 -25.34 -21.51
CA LEU A 28 -20.23 -25.63 -21.15
C LEU A 28 -19.91 -25.34 -19.69
N ASN A 29 -20.81 -24.72 -18.94
CA ASN A 29 -20.65 -24.37 -17.52
C ASN A 29 -19.30 -23.66 -17.25
N ASP A 30 -19.06 -22.56 -17.93
CA ASP A 30 -17.82 -21.74 -17.82
C ASP A 30 -16.54 -22.50 -18.20
N LYS A 31 -16.62 -23.46 -19.10
CA LYS A 31 -15.45 -24.18 -19.58
C LYS A 31 -14.53 -23.24 -20.36
N THR A 32 -13.31 -23.08 -19.89
CA THR A 32 -12.26 -22.37 -20.60
C THR A 32 -11.69 -23.25 -21.70
N LEU A 33 -11.75 -22.79 -22.94
CA LEU A 33 -11.12 -23.43 -24.08
C LEU A 33 -9.76 -22.76 -24.36
N ASN A 34 -8.69 -23.56 -24.35
CA ASN A 34 -7.35 -23.09 -24.67
C ASN A 34 -7.00 -23.38 -26.13
N ARG A 35 -5.90 -22.82 -26.59
CA ARG A 35 -5.39 -23.11 -27.94
C ARG A 35 -5.05 -24.59 -28.07
N ARG A 36 -5.72 -25.30 -28.96
CA ARG A 36 -5.66 -26.74 -29.27
C ARG A 36 -6.60 -27.65 -28.46
N ASP A 37 -7.49 -27.11 -27.64
CA ASP A 37 -8.52 -27.95 -27.05
C ASP A 37 -9.48 -28.43 -28.15
N LEU A 38 -9.78 -29.71 -28.13
CA LEU A 38 -10.80 -30.32 -28.97
C LEU A 38 -12.09 -30.43 -28.14
N LEU A 39 -13.14 -29.78 -28.57
CA LEU A 39 -14.47 -29.99 -27.99
C LEU A 39 -15.17 -31.11 -28.78
N GLU A 40 -15.35 -32.25 -28.17
CA GLU A 40 -16.17 -33.30 -28.72
C GLU A 40 -17.65 -32.91 -28.55
N VAL A 41 -18.31 -32.71 -29.66
CA VAL A 41 -19.77 -32.60 -29.70
C VAL A 41 -20.32 -34.01 -29.93
N PRO A 42 -21.15 -34.54 -28.98
CA PRO A 42 -21.75 -35.84 -29.18
C PRO A 42 -22.59 -35.87 -30.45
N ALA A 43 -22.76 -37.06 -31.04
CA ALA A 43 -23.66 -37.27 -32.16
C ALA A 43 -25.06 -36.71 -31.80
N LEU A 44 -25.62 -35.90 -32.69
CA LEU A 44 -26.88 -35.24 -32.47
C LEU A 44 -28.00 -36.11 -33.09
N ASP A 45 -28.69 -36.83 -32.23
CA ASP A 45 -29.93 -37.50 -32.63
C ASP A 45 -31.09 -36.51 -32.42
N CYS A 46 -31.42 -35.74 -33.45
CA CYS A 46 -32.54 -34.81 -33.45
C CYS A 46 -33.79 -35.49 -33.93
N VAL A 47 -34.81 -35.52 -33.10
CA VAL A 47 -36.16 -36.03 -33.47
C VAL A 47 -36.98 -34.87 -34.00
N THR A 48 -37.46 -34.98 -35.25
CA THR A 48 -38.36 -33.99 -35.83
C THR A 48 -39.80 -34.43 -35.59
N VAL A 49 -40.61 -33.54 -35.03
CA VAL A 49 -42.04 -33.79 -34.77
C VAL A 49 -42.85 -32.68 -35.45
N GLU A 50 -43.78 -33.07 -36.31
CA GLU A 50 -44.75 -32.12 -36.87
C GLU A 50 -45.95 -32.04 -35.92
N ALA A 51 -46.16 -30.88 -35.30
CA ALA A 51 -47.26 -30.64 -34.38
C ALA A 51 -47.72 -29.20 -34.44
N THR A 52 -49.04 -28.99 -34.51
CA THR A 52 -49.68 -27.66 -34.53
C THR A 52 -50.47 -27.34 -33.27
N THR A 53 -50.61 -28.30 -32.37
CA THR A 53 -51.31 -28.14 -31.09
C THR A 53 -50.62 -28.91 -29.96
N PRO A 54 -50.87 -28.53 -28.66
CA PRO A 54 -50.39 -29.31 -27.53
C PRO A 54 -50.77 -30.79 -27.55
N SER A 55 -51.98 -31.10 -27.94
CA SER A 55 -52.44 -32.51 -28.02
C SER A 55 -51.70 -33.30 -29.08
N ALA A 56 -51.46 -32.70 -30.25
CA ALA A 56 -50.73 -33.37 -31.33
C ALA A 56 -49.25 -33.58 -30.90
N LEU A 57 -48.66 -32.62 -30.19
CA LEU A 57 -47.32 -32.76 -29.64
C LEU A 57 -47.24 -33.84 -28.57
N ASN A 58 -48.22 -33.90 -27.64
CA ASN A 58 -48.29 -34.94 -26.62
C ASN A 58 -48.44 -36.34 -27.22
N GLU A 59 -49.24 -36.47 -28.25
CA GLU A 59 -49.40 -37.76 -28.98
C GLU A 59 -48.09 -38.18 -29.67
N ALA A 60 -47.40 -37.22 -30.30
CA ALA A 60 -46.10 -37.45 -30.92
C ALA A 60 -45.02 -37.81 -29.87
N LEU A 61 -44.98 -37.10 -28.73
CA LEU A 61 -44.07 -37.42 -27.63
C LEU A 61 -44.39 -38.80 -27.01
N ALA A 62 -45.65 -39.18 -26.87
CA ALA A 62 -46.02 -40.46 -26.33
C ALA A 62 -45.68 -41.64 -27.27
N ASN A 63 -45.74 -41.42 -28.58
CA ASN A 63 -45.50 -42.44 -29.60
C ASN A 63 -44.01 -42.46 -30.07
N SER A 64 -43.20 -41.60 -29.64
CA SER A 64 -41.79 -41.52 -30.06
C SER A 64 -40.98 -42.63 -29.39
N SER A 65 -40.54 -43.62 -30.21
CA SER A 65 -39.60 -44.68 -29.79
C SER A 65 -38.18 -44.11 -29.38
N ASN A 66 -37.94 -42.80 -29.63
CA ASN A 66 -36.67 -42.13 -29.39
C ASN A 66 -36.67 -41.30 -28.10
N LEU A 67 -37.77 -41.29 -27.33
CA LEU A 67 -37.73 -40.67 -26.00
C LEU A 67 -36.89 -41.50 -25.04
N PRO A 68 -36.17 -40.83 -24.13
CA PRO A 68 -35.24 -41.52 -23.26
C PRO A 68 -35.98 -42.59 -22.44
N GLN A 69 -35.45 -43.80 -22.54
CA GLN A 69 -35.80 -44.89 -21.59
C GLN A 69 -34.90 -44.70 -20.36
N ALA A 70 -35.44 -44.92 -19.20
CA ALA A 70 -34.66 -44.85 -17.95
C ALA A 70 -33.40 -45.72 -18.06
N ALA A 71 -32.24 -45.12 -18.17
CA ALA A 71 -30.97 -45.81 -18.10
C ALA A 71 -30.24 -45.30 -16.85
N PRO A 72 -29.99 -46.15 -15.85
CA PRO A 72 -29.54 -45.65 -14.54
C PRO A 72 -28.10 -45.08 -14.50
N GLU A 73 -27.29 -45.28 -15.52
CA GLU A 73 -25.87 -44.97 -15.45
C GLU A 73 -25.34 -43.90 -16.40
N LYS A 74 -26.10 -43.42 -17.35
CA LYS A 74 -25.64 -42.44 -18.35
C LYS A 74 -26.71 -41.39 -18.62
N LYS A 75 -26.36 -40.12 -18.43
CA LYS A 75 -27.20 -38.99 -18.80
C LYS A 75 -27.39 -38.94 -20.31
N THR A 76 -28.63 -38.89 -20.80
CA THR A 76 -28.98 -38.73 -22.21
C THR A 76 -29.64 -37.39 -22.45
N THR A 77 -29.50 -36.83 -23.67
CA THR A 77 -30.18 -35.61 -24.11
C THR A 77 -30.94 -35.94 -25.39
N THR A 78 -32.22 -35.59 -25.44
CA THR A 78 -33.04 -35.74 -26.62
C THR A 78 -33.42 -34.38 -27.15
N ASP A 79 -33.05 -34.08 -28.39
CA ASP A 79 -33.38 -32.82 -29.09
C ASP A 79 -34.61 -33.06 -30.00
N ILE A 80 -35.65 -32.25 -29.79
CA ILE A 80 -36.91 -32.37 -30.50
C ILE A 80 -37.18 -31.07 -31.26
N ALA A 81 -37.16 -31.13 -32.57
CA ALA A 81 -37.56 -30.03 -33.42
C ALA A 81 -39.05 -30.11 -33.73
N ILE A 82 -39.80 -29.07 -33.36
CA ILE A 82 -41.25 -28.99 -33.57
C ILE A 82 -41.48 -28.14 -34.84
N THR A 83 -41.97 -28.82 -35.88
CA THR A 83 -42.31 -28.20 -37.16
C THR A 83 -43.81 -27.94 -37.28
N GLY A 84 -44.21 -26.88 -37.92
CA GLY A 84 -45.59 -26.46 -38.09
C GLY A 84 -45.93 -25.18 -37.31
N GLU A 85 -47.06 -24.56 -37.68
CA GLU A 85 -47.59 -23.37 -36.98
C GLU A 85 -48.27 -23.81 -35.69
N PHE A 86 -47.52 -23.72 -34.58
CA PHE A 86 -48.04 -24.21 -33.28
C PHE A 86 -48.92 -23.14 -32.60
N ALA A 87 -50.09 -23.53 -32.12
CA ALA A 87 -51.00 -22.65 -31.40
C ALA A 87 -51.71 -23.36 -30.24
N THR A 88 -51.95 -22.60 -29.15
CA THR A 88 -52.66 -23.09 -27.94
C THR A 88 -54.18 -22.91 -28.00
N SER A 89 -54.76 -22.51 -29.12
CA SER A 89 -56.14 -22.15 -29.25
C SER A 89 -57.08 -23.32 -28.96
N GLY A 90 -58.01 -23.12 -27.99
CA GLY A 90 -59.12 -24.04 -27.68
C GLY A 90 -58.71 -25.32 -26.91
N GLN A 91 -57.54 -25.41 -26.37
CA GLN A 91 -57.03 -26.59 -25.66
C GLN A 91 -56.89 -26.34 -24.15
N SER A 92 -57.43 -27.21 -23.31
CA SER A 92 -57.22 -27.22 -21.86
C SER A 92 -56.03 -28.08 -21.43
N THR A 93 -55.40 -28.80 -22.34
CA THR A 93 -54.27 -29.68 -22.05
C THR A 93 -52.94 -28.97 -22.34
N GLY A 94 -52.02 -28.99 -21.37
CA GLY A 94 -50.64 -28.53 -21.54
C GLY A 94 -49.78 -29.53 -22.35
N ILE A 95 -48.56 -29.18 -22.62
CA ILE A 95 -47.52 -30.08 -23.08
C ILE A 95 -47.08 -30.92 -21.90
N GLU A 96 -47.33 -32.23 -21.98
CA GLU A 96 -46.93 -33.22 -20.97
C GLU A 96 -45.54 -33.77 -21.30
N ILE A 97 -44.53 -33.29 -20.60
CA ILE A 97 -43.17 -33.75 -20.77
C ILE A 97 -42.94 -35.00 -19.92
N PRO A 98 -42.53 -36.12 -20.51
CA PRO A 98 -42.19 -37.32 -19.75
C PRO A 98 -40.79 -37.17 -19.11
N VAL A 99 -40.73 -36.54 -17.95
CA VAL A 99 -39.47 -36.37 -17.21
C VAL A 99 -39.05 -37.73 -16.66
N VAL A 100 -37.86 -38.19 -17.05
CA VAL A 100 -37.26 -39.46 -16.61
C VAL A 100 -35.87 -39.16 -16.03
N GLU A 101 -35.50 -39.91 -15.00
CA GLU A 101 -34.20 -39.75 -14.36
C GLU A 101 -33.04 -39.83 -15.36
N ASN A 102 -32.08 -38.92 -15.21
CA ASN A 102 -30.92 -38.78 -16.11
C ASN A 102 -31.20 -38.49 -17.57
N SER A 103 -32.34 -37.89 -17.89
CA SER A 103 -32.72 -37.52 -19.23
C SER A 103 -33.03 -36.03 -19.38
N ASP A 104 -32.33 -35.37 -20.28
CA ASP A 104 -32.63 -33.97 -20.68
C ASP A 104 -33.44 -33.97 -21.97
N ILE A 105 -34.39 -33.04 -22.06
CA ILE A 105 -35.23 -32.86 -23.25
C ILE A 105 -35.16 -31.43 -23.72
N ASN A 106 -34.79 -31.23 -24.98
CA ASN A 106 -34.77 -29.89 -25.61
C ASN A 106 -35.90 -29.83 -26.65
N LEU A 107 -36.82 -28.87 -26.45
CA LEU A 107 -37.90 -28.56 -27.38
C LEU A 107 -37.55 -27.31 -28.19
N ALA A 108 -37.42 -27.40 -29.47
CA ALA A 108 -37.15 -26.26 -30.37
C ALA A 108 -38.33 -26.07 -31.35
N PHE A 109 -38.97 -24.92 -31.27
CA PHE A 109 -40.07 -24.57 -32.18
C PHE A 109 -39.53 -23.88 -33.43
N ASN A 110 -39.91 -24.32 -34.61
CA ASN A 110 -39.53 -23.68 -35.90
C ASN A 110 -40.33 -22.40 -36.18
N SER A 111 -41.48 -22.23 -35.53
CA SER A 111 -42.30 -21.03 -35.59
C SER A 111 -42.64 -20.54 -34.18
N VAL A 112 -42.89 -19.23 -34.02
CA VAL A 112 -43.31 -18.69 -32.70
C VAL A 112 -44.64 -19.30 -32.30
N PRO A 113 -44.74 -19.96 -31.13
CA PRO A 113 -46.00 -20.53 -30.69
C PRO A 113 -47.09 -19.48 -30.47
N GLY A 114 -48.27 -19.64 -31.11
CA GLY A 114 -49.39 -18.74 -30.89
C GLY A 114 -50.08 -19.01 -29.55
N THR A 115 -50.07 -18.01 -28.65
CA THR A 115 -50.67 -18.11 -27.29
C THR A 115 -51.76 -17.06 -27.05
N SER A 116 -52.43 -16.59 -28.10
CA SER A 116 -53.48 -15.60 -28.04
C SER A 116 -54.71 -16.03 -27.21
N ASN A 117 -54.91 -17.35 -27.04
CA ASN A 117 -56.02 -17.96 -26.31
C ASN A 117 -55.59 -18.69 -25.03
N GLY A 118 -54.39 -18.40 -24.53
CA GLY A 118 -53.87 -18.98 -23.29
C GLY A 118 -52.37 -19.25 -23.34
N ALA A 119 -51.73 -19.34 -22.19
CA ALA A 119 -50.30 -19.62 -22.11
C ALA A 119 -49.99 -21.06 -22.56
N LEU A 120 -48.80 -21.24 -23.16
CA LEU A 120 -48.24 -22.57 -23.38
C LEU A 120 -47.93 -23.20 -22.02
N GLN A 121 -48.67 -24.23 -21.64
CA GLN A 121 -48.48 -24.90 -20.35
C GLN A 121 -47.46 -26.04 -20.51
N LEU A 122 -46.41 -26.01 -19.68
CA LEU A 122 -45.48 -27.13 -19.55
C LEU A 122 -45.76 -27.87 -18.24
N THR A 123 -46.02 -29.15 -18.34
CA THR A 123 -46.31 -30.00 -17.17
C THR A 123 -45.45 -31.27 -17.19
N ASP A 124 -45.06 -31.75 -16.05
CA ASP A 124 -44.39 -33.04 -15.93
C ASP A 124 -45.48 -34.15 -15.97
N LYS A 125 -45.43 -35.03 -16.97
CA LYS A 125 -46.32 -36.15 -17.14
C LYS A 125 -46.27 -37.14 -15.98
N ASN A 126 -45.13 -37.24 -15.32
CA ASN A 126 -44.85 -38.17 -14.23
C ASN A 126 -44.98 -37.52 -12.83
N LYS A 127 -45.55 -36.33 -12.76
CA LYS A 127 -45.67 -35.52 -11.54
C LYS A 127 -46.30 -36.27 -10.35
N GLU A 128 -47.28 -37.08 -10.58
CA GLU A 128 -48.03 -37.79 -9.53
C GLU A 128 -47.33 -39.07 -9.00
N SER A 129 -46.37 -39.60 -9.74
CA SER A 129 -45.64 -40.83 -9.38
C SER A 129 -44.40 -40.60 -8.50
N GLN A 130 -44.05 -39.38 -8.25
CA GLN A 130 -42.78 -39.02 -7.54
C GLN A 130 -43.06 -38.66 -6.08
N THR A 131 -42.72 -39.59 -5.17
CA THR A 131 -43.07 -39.49 -3.74
C THR A 131 -42.00 -38.81 -2.88
N ASP A 132 -40.74 -38.57 -3.34
CA ASP A 132 -39.70 -37.98 -2.54
C ASP A 132 -39.44 -36.51 -2.91
N PRO A 133 -39.65 -35.58 -1.96
CA PRO A 133 -39.35 -34.16 -2.16
C PRO A 133 -37.89 -33.76 -2.05
N ALA A 134 -36.99 -34.62 -1.65
CA ALA A 134 -35.63 -34.25 -1.30
C ALA A 134 -34.61 -34.25 -2.45
N GLU A 135 -34.87 -34.95 -3.54
CA GLU A 135 -33.99 -34.99 -4.69
C GLU A 135 -34.27 -33.79 -5.62
N ILE A 136 -33.35 -32.83 -5.61
CA ILE A 136 -33.33 -31.74 -6.60
C ILE A 136 -33.07 -32.35 -7.96
N ALA A 137 -33.97 -32.10 -8.91
CA ALA A 137 -33.95 -32.71 -10.22
C ALA A 137 -32.65 -32.51 -10.97
N THR A 138 -32.01 -33.57 -11.35
CA THR A 138 -30.88 -33.60 -12.27
C THR A 138 -31.32 -33.42 -13.72
N ASN A 139 -32.62 -33.44 -13.97
CA ASN A 139 -33.21 -33.39 -15.30
C ASN A 139 -33.40 -31.95 -15.78
N LYS A 140 -33.14 -31.72 -17.05
CA LYS A 140 -33.30 -30.42 -17.68
C LYS A 140 -34.28 -30.50 -18.84
N VAL A 141 -35.16 -29.50 -18.94
CA VAL A 141 -36.02 -29.27 -20.07
C VAL A 141 -35.71 -27.90 -20.65
N SER A 142 -35.35 -27.83 -21.92
CA SER A 142 -35.12 -26.57 -22.60
C SER A 142 -36.28 -26.28 -23.54
N LEU A 143 -36.77 -25.03 -23.52
CA LEU A 143 -37.78 -24.53 -24.44
C LEU A 143 -37.16 -23.42 -25.27
N ALA A 144 -36.97 -23.67 -26.57
CA ALA A 144 -36.40 -22.70 -27.51
C ALA A 144 -37.46 -22.24 -28.53
N ILE A 145 -37.56 -20.92 -28.70
CA ILE A 145 -38.42 -20.30 -29.71
C ILE A 145 -37.62 -19.40 -30.64
N PRO A 146 -38.06 -19.21 -31.89
CA PRO A 146 -37.44 -18.27 -32.79
C PRO A 146 -37.73 -16.81 -32.38
N GLU A 147 -37.02 -15.90 -33.00
CA GLU A 147 -37.21 -14.45 -32.83
C GLU A 147 -38.62 -14.04 -33.31
N VAL A 148 -39.25 -13.17 -32.50
CA VAL A 148 -40.55 -12.58 -32.90
C VAL A 148 -40.27 -11.47 -33.88
N SER A 149 -40.70 -11.62 -35.14
CA SER A 149 -40.54 -10.59 -36.17
C SER A 149 -41.48 -9.40 -35.95
N ASP A 150 -41.01 -8.20 -36.21
CA ASP A 150 -41.83 -6.99 -36.18
C ASP A 150 -43.02 -7.10 -37.14
N GLY A 151 -44.24 -7.07 -36.57
CA GLY A 151 -45.51 -7.14 -37.31
C GLY A 151 -46.13 -8.53 -37.46
N GLY A 152 -45.55 -9.54 -36.85
CA GLY A 152 -46.02 -10.93 -36.85
C GLY A 152 -46.78 -11.37 -35.60
N THR A 153 -46.67 -12.63 -35.26
CA THR A 153 -47.26 -13.28 -34.09
C THR A 153 -46.73 -12.60 -32.79
N SER A 154 -47.63 -12.32 -31.84
CA SER A 154 -47.22 -11.77 -30.53
C SER A 154 -46.34 -12.76 -29.76
N ALA A 155 -45.40 -12.24 -28.96
CA ALA A 155 -44.54 -13.08 -28.13
C ALA A 155 -45.35 -14.04 -27.27
N PRO A 156 -44.97 -15.33 -27.12
CA PRO A 156 -45.79 -16.31 -26.43
C PRO A 156 -45.73 -16.14 -24.91
N SER A 157 -46.81 -16.50 -24.24
CA SER A 157 -46.85 -16.68 -22.78
C SER A 157 -46.67 -18.17 -22.43
N VAL A 158 -45.98 -18.44 -21.33
CA VAL A 158 -45.64 -19.80 -20.87
C VAL A 158 -45.98 -19.93 -19.38
N ALA A 159 -46.68 -21.01 -19.04
CA ALA A 159 -46.92 -21.41 -17.66
C ALA A 159 -46.16 -22.74 -17.38
N ILE A 160 -45.38 -22.76 -16.32
CA ILE A 160 -44.45 -23.88 -16.03
C ILE A 160 -44.87 -24.51 -14.70
N ASP A 161 -45.29 -25.77 -14.77
CA ASP A 161 -45.57 -26.62 -13.62
C ASP A 161 -44.78 -27.92 -13.73
N MET A 162 -43.48 -27.79 -13.50
CA MET A 162 -42.54 -28.89 -13.66
C MET A 162 -41.70 -29.06 -12.40
N PRO A 163 -42.27 -29.64 -11.34
CA PRO A 163 -41.52 -29.84 -10.10
C PRO A 163 -40.28 -30.70 -10.34
N ARG A 164 -39.18 -30.38 -9.64
CA ARG A 164 -37.90 -31.13 -9.70
C ARG A 164 -37.18 -31.09 -11.04
N THR A 165 -37.53 -30.15 -11.87
CA THR A 165 -36.92 -29.99 -13.20
C THR A 165 -36.28 -28.62 -13.31
N THR A 166 -35.13 -28.53 -13.94
CA THR A 166 -34.58 -27.28 -14.42
C THR A 166 -35.16 -26.97 -15.79
N VAL A 167 -35.99 -25.94 -15.89
CA VAL A 167 -36.57 -25.48 -17.16
C VAL A 167 -35.76 -24.31 -17.68
N THR A 168 -35.27 -24.41 -18.90
CA THR A 168 -34.46 -23.39 -19.54
C THR A 168 -35.25 -22.75 -20.69
N LEU A 169 -35.42 -21.44 -20.64
CA LEU A 169 -35.94 -20.66 -21.78
C LEU A 169 -34.76 -20.25 -22.66
N SER A 170 -34.85 -20.57 -23.93
CA SER A 170 -33.78 -20.38 -24.92
C SER A 170 -34.31 -19.73 -26.21
N ALA A 171 -33.42 -19.31 -27.06
CA ALA A 171 -33.69 -18.82 -28.40
C ALA A 171 -33.31 -19.86 -29.44
N VAL A 172 -34.15 -19.99 -30.47
CA VAL A 172 -33.76 -20.59 -31.75
C VAL A 172 -33.11 -19.46 -32.57
N GLY A 173 -31.80 -19.36 -32.50
CA GLY A 173 -31.04 -18.23 -33.04
C GLY A 173 -30.45 -17.33 -31.97
N ALA A 174 -30.31 -16.04 -32.29
CA ALA A 174 -29.61 -15.08 -31.40
C ALA A 174 -30.48 -14.56 -30.26
N THR A 175 -31.79 -14.34 -30.53
CA THR A 175 -32.72 -13.73 -29.57
C THR A 175 -34.08 -14.40 -29.56
N ALA A 176 -34.76 -14.34 -28.41
CA ALA A 176 -36.17 -14.77 -28.26
C ALA A 176 -36.86 -13.86 -27.25
N THR A 177 -38.16 -13.61 -27.47
CA THR A 177 -38.98 -12.84 -26.52
C THR A 177 -40.19 -13.65 -26.08
N TYR A 178 -40.36 -13.76 -24.76
CA TYR A 178 -41.54 -14.30 -24.11
C TYR A 178 -42.35 -13.15 -23.51
N ASN A 179 -43.69 -13.18 -23.65
CA ASN A 179 -44.55 -12.12 -23.13
C ASN A 179 -44.75 -12.24 -21.62
N GLU A 180 -45.26 -13.36 -21.15
CA GLU A 180 -45.43 -13.67 -19.75
C GLU A 180 -44.94 -15.08 -19.47
N VAL A 181 -44.14 -15.25 -18.43
CA VAL A 181 -43.73 -16.57 -17.95
C VAL A 181 -44.14 -16.71 -16.49
N THR A 182 -44.93 -17.74 -16.21
CA THR A 182 -45.41 -18.02 -14.85
C THR A 182 -44.82 -19.34 -14.35
N VAL A 183 -44.12 -19.29 -13.22
CA VAL A 183 -43.61 -20.47 -12.48
C VAL A 183 -44.57 -20.79 -11.34
N THR A 184 -45.18 -21.96 -11.37
CA THR A 184 -46.29 -22.31 -10.46
C THR A 184 -45.90 -23.19 -9.29
N THR A 185 -44.75 -23.85 -9.33
CA THR A 185 -44.28 -24.77 -8.29
C THR A 185 -43.06 -24.31 -7.54
N ALA A 186 -42.94 -24.69 -6.28
CA ALA A 186 -41.86 -24.29 -5.39
C ALA A 186 -40.56 -25.12 -5.52
N LYS A 187 -40.58 -26.19 -6.31
CA LYS A 187 -39.48 -27.17 -6.38
C LYS A 187 -38.87 -27.29 -7.77
N GLN A 188 -38.82 -26.20 -8.51
CA GLN A 188 -38.17 -26.18 -9.82
C GLN A 188 -37.16 -25.05 -9.90
N THR A 189 -36.26 -25.13 -10.86
CA THR A 189 -35.36 -24.02 -11.24
C THR A 189 -35.74 -23.55 -12.64
N LEU A 190 -35.97 -22.24 -12.78
CA LEU A 190 -36.13 -21.61 -14.08
C LEU A 190 -34.79 -20.95 -14.48
N VAL A 191 -34.34 -21.20 -15.70
CA VAL A 191 -33.19 -20.53 -16.30
C VAL A 191 -33.66 -19.67 -17.47
N VAL A 192 -33.36 -18.39 -17.44
CA VAL A 192 -33.54 -17.46 -18.56
C VAL A 192 -32.18 -17.26 -19.23
N ASN A 193 -31.97 -17.91 -20.37
CA ASN A 193 -30.68 -17.87 -21.07
C ASN A 193 -30.34 -16.49 -21.64
N ALA A 194 -29.07 -16.28 -21.94
CA ALA A 194 -28.59 -15.09 -22.67
C ALA A 194 -29.33 -15.01 -24.04
N GLY A 195 -29.62 -13.77 -24.47
CA GLY A 195 -30.42 -13.52 -25.66
C GLY A 195 -31.92 -13.65 -25.48
N VAL A 196 -32.39 -14.19 -24.34
CA VAL A 196 -33.83 -14.30 -24.03
C VAL A 196 -34.31 -13.06 -23.30
N THR A 197 -35.43 -12.48 -23.74
CA THR A 197 -36.18 -11.43 -23.03
C THR A 197 -37.51 -12.00 -22.54
N VAL A 198 -37.78 -11.89 -21.24
CA VAL A 198 -39.06 -12.16 -20.63
C VAL A 198 -39.69 -10.83 -20.22
N LYS A 199 -40.81 -10.42 -20.84
CA LYS A 199 -41.44 -9.13 -20.54
C LYS A 199 -42.02 -9.12 -19.10
N LYS A 200 -42.63 -10.22 -18.69
CA LYS A 200 -43.14 -10.37 -17.32
C LYS A 200 -42.88 -11.77 -16.78
N LEU A 201 -42.15 -11.88 -15.71
CA LEU A 201 -41.81 -13.13 -15.04
C LEU A 201 -42.56 -13.19 -13.70
N ILE A 202 -43.50 -14.13 -13.58
CA ILE A 202 -44.32 -14.30 -12.37
C ILE A 202 -43.85 -15.58 -11.66
N ILE A 203 -43.34 -15.40 -10.42
CA ILE A 203 -42.83 -16.51 -9.63
C ILE A 203 -43.75 -16.83 -8.46
N LYS A 204 -44.34 -18.03 -8.45
CA LYS A 204 -45.10 -18.58 -7.30
C LYS A 204 -44.22 -19.40 -6.36
N GLY A 205 -43.14 -19.98 -6.89
CA GLY A 205 -42.15 -20.77 -6.13
C GLY A 205 -40.96 -21.15 -6.97
N GLY A 206 -40.01 -21.89 -6.37
CA GLY A 206 -38.80 -22.37 -7.04
C GLY A 206 -37.64 -21.35 -7.00
N ASN A 207 -36.56 -21.66 -7.73
CA ASN A 207 -35.37 -20.84 -7.91
C ASN A 207 -35.33 -20.29 -9.34
N VAL A 208 -34.69 -19.16 -9.52
CA VAL A 208 -34.53 -18.54 -10.85
C VAL A 208 -33.07 -18.19 -11.09
N GLU A 209 -32.56 -18.51 -12.28
CA GLU A 209 -31.27 -18.10 -12.79
C GLU A 209 -31.47 -17.25 -14.05
N ILE A 210 -30.91 -16.05 -14.08
CA ILE A 210 -31.09 -15.09 -15.16
C ILE A 210 -29.75 -14.78 -15.80
N TYR A 211 -29.61 -15.09 -17.07
CA TYR A 211 -28.51 -14.70 -17.97
C TYR A 211 -28.99 -13.71 -19.03
N GLY A 212 -30.31 -13.66 -19.30
CA GLY A 212 -30.99 -12.79 -20.25
C GLY A 212 -31.59 -11.52 -19.61
N THR A 213 -32.69 -11.05 -20.22
CA THR A 213 -33.42 -9.87 -19.75
C THR A 213 -34.76 -10.25 -19.16
N VAL A 214 -35.11 -9.70 -18.01
CA VAL A 214 -36.44 -9.72 -17.41
C VAL A 214 -36.93 -8.28 -17.27
N GLU A 215 -37.99 -7.90 -17.96
CA GLU A 215 -38.48 -6.53 -17.91
C GLU A 215 -39.22 -6.24 -16.59
N GLU A 216 -40.03 -7.18 -16.14
CA GLU A 216 -40.73 -7.11 -14.86
C GLU A 216 -40.68 -8.46 -14.12
N LEU A 217 -40.16 -8.48 -12.90
CA LEU A 217 -40.14 -9.62 -12.01
C LEU A 217 -41.22 -9.44 -10.93
N VAL A 218 -42.15 -10.39 -10.82
CA VAL A 218 -43.31 -10.31 -9.95
C VAL A 218 -43.41 -11.56 -9.07
N ARG A 219 -43.62 -11.35 -7.78
CA ARG A 219 -43.97 -12.43 -6.85
C ARG A 219 -45.51 -12.60 -6.83
N ASP A 220 -45.99 -13.77 -7.20
CA ASP A 220 -47.41 -14.13 -7.08
C ASP A 220 -47.62 -15.03 -5.87
N GLY A 221 -48.59 -14.65 -5.04
CA GLY A 221 -49.06 -15.47 -3.93
C GLY A 221 -48.79 -14.89 -2.55
N SER A 222 -49.54 -15.37 -1.59
CA SER A 222 -49.51 -14.95 -0.18
C SER A 222 -48.47 -15.67 0.67
N ASN A 223 -47.54 -16.38 0.07
CA ASN A 223 -46.55 -17.17 0.79
C ASN A 223 -45.44 -16.25 1.30
N SER A 224 -45.13 -16.31 2.61
CA SER A 224 -44.15 -15.44 3.28
C SER A 224 -42.70 -15.81 2.99
N ALA A 225 -42.43 -16.91 2.30
CA ALA A 225 -41.05 -17.32 1.97
C ALA A 225 -40.50 -16.51 0.79
N THR A 226 -39.26 -16.01 0.93
CA THR A 226 -38.56 -15.37 -0.18
C THR A 226 -38.20 -16.34 -1.28
N VAL A 227 -38.12 -15.86 -2.52
CA VAL A 227 -37.67 -16.63 -3.69
C VAL A 227 -36.27 -16.28 -4.03
N ASP A 228 -35.41 -17.29 -4.18
CA ASP A 228 -34.01 -17.10 -4.59
C ASP A 228 -33.95 -16.82 -6.09
N VAL A 229 -33.37 -15.66 -6.45
CA VAL A 229 -33.13 -15.25 -7.84
C VAL A 229 -31.66 -14.90 -7.99
N ALA A 230 -30.97 -15.69 -8.80
CA ALA A 230 -29.59 -15.46 -9.14
C ALA A 230 -29.47 -14.90 -10.56
N SER A 231 -28.58 -13.94 -10.76
CA SER A 231 -28.31 -13.37 -12.09
C SER A 231 -26.81 -13.38 -12.42
N PHE A 232 -26.47 -13.52 -13.71
CA PHE A 232 -25.11 -13.76 -14.16
C PHE A 232 -24.78 -12.99 -15.43
N GLY A 233 -23.52 -12.59 -15.59
CA GLY A 233 -23.01 -11.98 -16.80
C GLY A 233 -23.77 -10.72 -17.20
N ALA A 234 -24.29 -10.67 -18.41
CA ALA A 234 -25.03 -9.54 -18.96
C ALA A 234 -26.53 -9.49 -18.55
N ALA A 235 -26.92 -10.24 -17.52
CA ALA A 235 -28.30 -10.25 -17.06
C ALA A 235 -28.84 -8.84 -16.76
N ASN A 236 -30.09 -8.58 -17.18
CA ASN A 236 -30.77 -7.32 -16.98
C ASN A 236 -32.13 -7.52 -16.36
N ILE A 237 -32.36 -7.02 -15.15
CA ILE A 237 -33.68 -6.97 -14.52
C ILE A 237 -34.08 -5.49 -14.48
N LYS A 238 -35.12 -5.11 -15.24
CA LYS A 238 -35.50 -3.69 -15.36
C LYS A 238 -36.39 -3.21 -14.22
N ALA A 239 -37.27 -4.07 -13.70
CA ALA A 239 -38.15 -3.76 -12.59
C ALA A 239 -38.42 -5.00 -11.74
N VAL A 240 -38.61 -4.80 -10.43
CA VAL A 240 -39.03 -5.85 -9.49
C VAL A 240 -40.19 -5.30 -8.66
N THR A 241 -41.30 -5.99 -8.71
CA THR A 241 -42.48 -5.68 -7.89
C THR A 241 -42.30 -6.30 -6.51
N ASN A 242 -42.30 -5.48 -5.46
CA ASN A 242 -42.03 -5.88 -4.07
C ASN A 242 -40.70 -6.64 -3.90
N PRO A 243 -39.55 -5.95 -4.09
CA PRO A 243 -38.23 -6.58 -4.07
C PRO A 243 -37.92 -7.33 -2.76
N GLU A 244 -38.52 -6.96 -1.64
CA GLU A 244 -38.42 -7.63 -0.35
C GLU A 244 -38.89 -9.10 -0.36
N ASN A 245 -39.66 -9.47 -1.35
CA ASN A 245 -40.15 -10.86 -1.53
C ASN A 245 -39.14 -11.75 -2.26
N PHE A 246 -37.98 -11.19 -2.66
CA PHE A 246 -36.97 -11.92 -3.36
C PHE A 246 -35.63 -11.80 -2.59
N LYS A 247 -34.84 -12.86 -2.66
CA LYS A 247 -33.43 -12.84 -2.32
C LYS A 247 -32.66 -12.78 -3.64
N LEU A 248 -32.33 -11.54 -4.02
CA LEU A 248 -31.61 -11.30 -5.26
C LEU A 248 -30.11 -11.44 -5.03
N THR A 249 -29.46 -12.26 -5.85
CA THR A 249 -28.00 -12.38 -5.90
C THR A 249 -27.51 -12.21 -7.33
N SER A 250 -26.32 -11.63 -7.51
CA SER A 250 -25.80 -11.40 -8.85
C SER A 250 -24.28 -11.55 -8.90
N THR A 251 -23.79 -12.23 -9.94
CA THR A 251 -22.35 -12.43 -10.17
C THR A 251 -21.93 -11.75 -11.47
N TRP A 252 -20.87 -10.93 -11.39
CA TRP A 252 -20.32 -10.21 -12.54
C TRP A 252 -19.33 -11.07 -13.32
N ASP A 253 -19.38 -10.95 -14.65
CA ASP A 253 -18.43 -11.61 -15.56
C ASP A 253 -17.13 -10.81 -15.78
N GLY A 254 -17.05 -9.58 -15.28
CA GLY A 254 -15.90 -8.68 -15.44
C GLY A 254 -15.95 -7.80 -16.70
N ILE A 255 -16.99 -7.94 -17.53
CA ILE A 255 -17.08 -7.26 -18.84
C ILE A 255 -18.42 -6.55 -19.01
N SER A 256 -19.51 -7.23 -18.69
CA SER A 256 -20.88 -6.76 -18.96
C SER A 256 -21.23 -5.52 -18.15
N GLN A 257 -21.80 -4.53 -18.84
CA GLN A 257 -22.31 -3.28 -18.27
C GLN A 257 -23.70 -3.02 -18.84
N VAL A 258 -24.70 -2.94 -17.98
CA VAL A 258 -26.11 -2.75 -18.37
C VAL A 258 -26.67 -1.56 -17.60
N GLU A 259 -27.29 -0.62 -18.28
CA GLU A 259 -27.88 0.56 -17.66
C GLU A 259 -29.04 0.16 -16.74
N ALA A 260 -29.01 0.66 -15.50
CA ALA A 260 -30.07 0.43 -14.53
C ALA A 260 -31.26 1.38 -14.78
N THR A 261 -32.46 0.86 -14.71
CA THR A 261 -33.68 1.64 -14.86
C THR A 261 -33.94 2.47 -13.59
N ASN A 262 -34.07 3.79 -13.73
CA ASN A 262 -34.37 4.71 -12.62
C ASN A 262 -33.40 4.61 -11.44
N GLY A 263 -32.16 4.18 -11.66
CA GLY A 263 -31.17 4.02 -10.60
C GLY A 263 -31.33 2.78 -9.71
N ASN A 264 -32.26 1.88 -10.05
CA ASN A 264 -32.46 0.63 -9.31
C ASN A 264 -31.52 -0.46 -9.84
N ILE A 265 -30.65 -0.97 -8.99
CA ILE A 265 -29.64 -1.98 -9.31
C ILE A 265 -30.11 -3.33 -8.79
N TYR A 266 -30.43 -4.24 -9.69
CA TYR A 266 -30.82 -5.61 -9.40
C TYR A 266 -29.77 -6.65 -9.83
N THR A 267 -28.80 -6.25 -10.64
CA THR A 267 -27.75 -7.15 -11.15
C THR A 267 -26.36 -6.55 -11.05
N ALA A 268 -25.35 -7.41 -11.04
CA ALA A 268 -23.95 -7.00 -11.01
C ALA A 268 -23.55 -6.22 -12.27
N ALA A 269 -24.10 -6.57 -13.45
CA ALA A 269 -23.86 -5.83 -14.68
C ALA A 269 -24.43 -4.40 -14.62
N GLN A 270 -25.55 -4.20 -13.91
CA GLN A 270 -26.12 -2.87 -13.69
C GLN A 270 -25.24 -2.05 -12.72
N LEU A 271 -24.69 -2.66 -11.68
CA LEU A 271 -23.72 -1.99 -10.81
C LEU A 271 -22.47 -1.60 -11.61
N ALA A 272 -21.97 -2.52 -12.44
CA ALA A 272 -20.77 -2.29 -13.25
C ALA A 272 -20.93 -1.18 -14.31
N PHE A 273 -22.14 -0.86 -14.73
CA PHE A 273 -22.42 0.28 -15.62
C PHE A 273 -21.96 1.62 -15.04
N TYR A 274 -22.02 1.74 -13.71
CA TYR A 274 -21.62 2.96 -13.00
C TYR A 274 -20.13 3.09 -12.72
N GLN A 275 -19.31 2.17 -13.19
CA GLN A 275 -17.86 2.31 -13.09
C GLN A 275 -17.36 3.53 -13.89
N SER A 276 -16.32 4.15 -13.39
CA SER A 276 -15.62 5.20 -14.15
C SER A 276 -15.05 4.64 -15.46
N LYS A 277 -15.16 5.40 -16.54
CA LYS A 277 -14.57 5.05 -17.84
C LYS A 277 -13.09 5.47 -17.94
N THR A 278 -12.64 6.30 -17.03
CA THR A 278 -11.26 6.80 -16.95
C THR A 278 -10.73 6.58 -15.54
N ALA A 279 -9.41 6.39 -15.42
CA ALA A 279 -8.79 6.25 -14.11
C ALA A 279 -8.99 7.54 -13.28
N PRO A 280 -9.66 7.47 -12.13
CA PRO A 280 -9.91 8.63 -11.30
C PRO A 280 -8.61 9.21 -10.73
N ASN A 281 -8.42 10.51 -10.85
CA ASN A 281 -7.28 11.24 -10.33
C ASN A 281 -7.72 12.43 -9.45
N ASP A 282 -6.77 12.97 -8.69
CA ASP A 282 -7.02 14.05 -7.74
C ASP A 282 -7.06 15.43 -8.39
N VAL A 283 -6.32 15.62 -9.45
CA VAL A 283 -6.08 16.95 -10.03
C VAL A 283 -7.35 17.51 -10.67
N ASN A 284 -8.15 16.63 -11.26
CA ASN A 284 -9.34 17.00 -12.04
C ASN A 284 -10.59 16.27 -11.56
N TYR A 285 -10.75 16.01 -10.24
CA TYR A 285 -11.91 15.26 -9.73
C TYR A 285 -13.26 15.88 -10.15
N LYS A 286 -13.36 17.20 -10.26
CA LYS A 286 -14.58 17.89 -10.73
C LYS A 286 -14.85 17.72 -12.22
N SER A 287 -13.85 17.37 -13.00
CA SER A 287 -13.98 17.07 -14.43
C SER A 287 -14.24 15.60 -14.71
N LEU A 288 -14.16 14.74 -13.69
CA LEU A 288 -14.52 13.33 -13.86
C LEU A 288 -16.02 13.21 -14.16
N PRO A 289 -16.41 12.42 -15.15
CA PRO A 289 -17.81 12.14 -15.37
C PRO A 289 -18.46 11.56 -14.11
N VAL A 290 -19.53 12.18 -13.66
CA VAL A 290 -20.36 11.60 -12.59
C VAL A 290 -21.00 10.34 -13.13
N THR A 291 -20.76 9.21 -12.48
CA THR A 291 -21.28 7.92 -12.96
C THR A 291 -22.68 7.64 -12.41
N LEU A 292 -23.02 8.17 -11.21
CA LEU A 292 -24.34 8.06 -10.62
C LEU A 292 -25.13 9.34 -10.88
N THR A 293 -26.04 9.31 -11.83
CA THR A 293 -26.82 10.48 -12.28
C THR A 293 -28.19 10.57 -11.64
N ALA A 294 -28.80 9.46 -11.23
CA ALA A 294 -30.05 9.44 -10.52
C ALA A 294 -29.94 10.11 -9.14
N GLU A 295 -31.03 10.76 -8.66
CA GLU A 295 -31.04 11.38 -7.34
C GLU A 295 -30.72 10.38 -6.24
N THR A 296 -31.32 9.18 -6.34
CA THR A 296 -31.00 8.03 -5.51
C THR A 296 -30.72 6.82 -6.40
N THR A 297 -29.58 6.19 -6.17
CA THR A 297 -29.24 4.88 -6.76
C THR A 297 -29.36 3.85 -5.65
N THR A 298 -30.17 2.83 -5.88
CA THR A 298 -30.49 1.83 -4.87
C THR A 298 -30.06 0.43 -5.30
N LEU A 299 -29.31 -0.26 -4.43
CA LEU A 299 -28.91 -1.65 -4.62
C LEU A 299 -29.98 -2.56 -4.01
N TYR A 300 -30.48 -3.52 -4.77
CA TYR A 300 -31.47 -4.50 -4.37
C TYR A 300 -30.97 -5.95 -4.42
N ALA A 301 -29.71 -6.16 -4.68
CA ALA A 301 -29.13 -7.51 -4.77
C ALA A 301 -27.81 -7.60 -4.01
N ASP A 302 -27.53 -8.76 -3.46
CA ASP A 302 -26.17 -9.13 -3.09
C ASP A 302 -25.33 -9.35 -4.36
N VAL A 303 -24.22 -8.64 -4.48
CA VAL A 303 -23.39 -8.63 -5.68
C VAL A 303 -22.05 -9.31 -5.43
N ASP A 304 -21.70 -10.26 -6.27
CA ASP A 304 -20.39 -10.87 -6.34
C ASP A 304 -19.63 -10.33 -7.54
N LEU A 305 -18.55 -9.57 -7.29
CA LEU A 305 -17.70 -9.04 -8.36
C LEU A 305 -16.68 -10.07 -8.87
N ALA A 306 -16.70 -11.29 -8.32
CA ALA A 306 -15.92 -12.44 -8.76
C ALA A 306 -14.41 -12.19 -8.87
N ASP A 307 -13.86 -11.33 -8.02
CA ASP A 307 -12.45 -10.88 -8.04
C ASP A 307 -12.04 -10.22 -9.39
N LYS A 308 -13.01 -9.74 -10.18
CA LYS A 308 -12.73 -9.05 -11.46
C LYS A 308 -12.29 -7.61 -11.21
N PRO A 309 -11.48 -7.03 -12.11
CA PRO A 309 -10.98 -5.65 -11.97
C PRO A 309 -12.09 -4.61 -11.86
N TRP A 310 -11.94 -3.70 -10.90
CA TRP A 310 -12.89 -2.62 -10.63
C TRP A 310 -12.21 -1.25 -10.64
N LEU A 311 -12.80 -0.26 -11.34
CA LEU A 311 -12.27 1.11 -11.44
C LEU A 311 -12.87 2.13 -10.46
N GLY A 312 -13.90 1.75 -9.77
CA GLY A 312 -14.61 2.63 -8.87
C GLY A 312 -15.65 3.51 -9.55
N MET A 313 -16.55 4.07 -8.74
CA MET A 313 -17.64 4.95 -9.15
C MET A 313 -17.33 6.39 -8.76
N VAL A 314 -18.01 7.36 -9.38
CA VAL A 314 -17.93 8.78 -9.06
C VAL A 314 -19.31 9.30 -8.72
N ILE A 315 -19.48 9.90 -7.54
CA ILE A 315 -20.77 10.44 -7.07
C ILE A 315 -20.63 11.92 -6.69
N ASN A 316 -21.59 12.73 -7.08
CA ASN A 316 -21.69 14.16 -6.75
C ASN A 316 -23.06 14.51 -6.19
N GLY A 317 -23.14 14.82 -4.90
CA GLY A 317 -24.35 15.33 -4.26
C GLY A 317 -25.59 14.42 -4.32
N LYS A 318 -25.41 13.14 -4.68
CA LYS A 318 -26.46 12.13 -4.84
C LYS A 318 -26.43 11.11 -3.71
N ILE A 319 -27.44 10.25 -3.69
CA ILE A 319 -27.57 9.20 -2.68
C ILE A 319 -27.29 7.82 -3.30
N PHE A 320 -26.43 7.04 -2.66
CA PHE A 320 -26.32 5.61 -2.89
C PHE A 320 -26.82 4.86 -1.66
N GLU A 321 -27.86 4.06 -1.86
CA GLU A 321 -28.49 3.26 -0.81
C GLU A 321 -28.26 1.76 -1.05
N GLY A 322 -27.52 1.11 -0.17
CA GLY A 322 -27.17 -0.30 -0.27
C GLY A 322 -28.26 -1.24 0.25
N LYS A 323 -29.31 -0.76 0.94
CA LYS A 323 -30.38 -1.58 1.51
C LYS A 323 -29.91 -2.77 2.34
N SER A 324 -28.74 -2.66 2.97
CA SER A 324 -28.06 -3.71 3.72
C SER A 324 -27.54 -4.88 2.87
N HIS A 325 -27.53 -4.74 1.55
CA HIS A 325 -26.92 -5.73 0.66
C HIS A 325 -25.40 -5.72 0.74
N THR A 326 -24.83 -6.85 0.31
CA THR A 326 -23.38 -7.07 0.31
C THR A 326 -22.82 -7.03 -1.11
N ILE A 327 -21.73 -6.30 -1.29
CA ILE A 327 -20.84 -6.40 -2.46
C ILE A 327 -19.60 -7.16 -2.02
N LYS A 328 -19.30 -8.30 -2.63
CA LYS A 328 -18.17 -9.14 -2.26
C LYS A 328 -17.17 -9.37 -3.40
N ASN A 329 -15.97 -9.84 -3.04
CA ASN A 329 -14.89 -10.11 -3.98
C ASN A 329 -14.52 -8.89 -4.81
N LEU A 330 -14.45 -7.71 -4.17
CA LEU A 330 -14.09 -6.46 -4.81
C LEU A 330 -12.57 -6.40 -4.99
N ASN A 331 -12.11 -6.46 -6.24
CA ASN A 331 -10.70 -6.43 -6.60
C ASN A 331 -10.34 -5.14 -7.33
N MET A 332 -9.51 -4.32 -6.70
CA MET A 332 -9.02 -3.05 -7.24
C MET A 332 -7.49 -3.06 -7.44
N SER A 333 -6.95 -4.23 -7.68
CA SER A 333 -5.49 -4.45 -7.79
C SER A 333 -4.96 -4.30 -9.20
N GLN A 334 -5.82 -4.39 -10.21
CA GLN A 334 -5.41 -4.35 -11.61
C GLN A 334 -5.97 -3.10 -12.29
N TYR A 335 -5.14 -2.50 -13.16
CA TYR A 335 -5.60 -1.50 -14.10
C TYR A 335 -6.40 -2.18 -15.20
N ILE A 336 -7.50 -1.58 -15.61
CA ILE A 336 -8.12 -1.95 -16.87
C ILE A 336 -7.15 -1.48 -17.97
N MET A 337 -6.48 -2.43 -18.60
CA MET A 337 -5.92 -2.18 -19.90
C MET A 337 -7.08 -1.85 -20.81
N ASN A 338 -7.15 -0.63 -21.32
CA ASN A 338 -7.98 -0.35 -22.46
C ASN A 338 -7.53 -1.35 -23.54
N GLN A 339 -8.42 -2.19 -24.05
CA GLN A 339 -8.07 -3.29 -24.97
C GLN A 339 -7.35 -2.81 -26.24
N GLN A 340 -7.25 -1.49 -26.46
CA GLN A 340 -6.60 -0.85 -27.59
C GLN A 340 -5.30 -0.11 -27.25
N GLU A 341 -4.96 0.09 -25.97
CA GLU A 341 -3.75 0.81 -25.59
C GLU A 341 -2.88 -0.04 -24.67
N THR A 342 -1.60 -0.16 -25.02
CA THR A 342 -0.56 -0.80 -24.22
C THR A 342 -0.12 0.03 -22.99
N LYS A 343 -0.89 1.03 -22.60
CA LYS A 343 -0.52 2.01 -21.59
C LYS A 343 -1.46 1.93 -20.38
N TYR A 344 -0.90 1.61 -19.22
CA TYR A 344 -1.61 1.69 -17.95
C TYR A 344 -1.84 3.15 -17.55
N THR A 345 -3.09 3.52 -17.23
CA THR A 345 -3.37 4.83 -16.67
C THR A 345 -3.37 4.72 -15.14
N PRO A 346 -2.48 5.45 -14.43
CA PRO A 346 -2.42 5.38 -12.97
C PRO A 346 -3.73 5.84 -12.32
N GLN A 347 -4.23 5.07 -11.37
CA GLN A 347 -5.40 5.41 -10.57
C GLN A 347 -4.96 6.08 -9.28
N ALA A 348 -5.25 7.37 -9.10
CA ALA A 348 -4.88 8.09 -7.88
C ALA A 348 -5.85 7.84 -6.70
N CYS A 349 -7.13 7.60 -7.00
CA CYS A 349 -8.19 7.35 -6.03
C CYS A 349 -8.72 5.92 -6.19
N ILE A 350 -8.61 5.10 -5.15
CA ILE A 350 -9.02 3.69 -5.18
C ILE A 350 -10.06 3.42 -4.11
N GLY A 351 -11.23 2.93 -4.51
CA GLY A 351 -12.34 2.52 -3.67
C GLY A 351 -13.53 2.04 -4.49
N LEU A 352 -14.54 1.42 -3.87
CA LEU A 352 -15.81 1.16 -4.56
C LEU A 352 -16.33 2.44 -5.20
N PHE A 353 -16.27 3.54 -4.45
CA PHE A 353 -16.36 4.91 -4.94
C PHE A 353 -14.96 5.50 -4.99
N ALA A 354 -14.43 5.71 -6.18
CA ALA A 354 -13.11 6.33 -6.31
C ALA A 354 -13.14 7.77 -5.80
N VAL A 355 -14.20 8.53 -6.14
CA VAL A 355 -14.39 9.93 -5.73
C VAL A 355 -15.83 10.18 -5.30
N VAL A 356 -15.95 10.82 -4.15
CA VAL A 356 -17.22 11.31 -3.59
C VAL A 356 -17.09 12.81 -3.39
N TYR A 357 -17.98 13.61 -3.98
CA TYR A 357 -17.99 15.05 -3.77
C TYR A 357 -19.42 15.65 -3.70
N GLY A 358 -19.52 16.93 -3.33
CA GLY A 358 -20.80 17.53 -3.04
C GLY A 358 -21.42 17.04 -1.72
N ALA A 359 -22.71 17.23 -1.53
CA ALA A 359 -23.46 16.77 -0.36
C ALA A 359 -23.98 15.33 -0.56
N ALA A 360 -23.08 14.41 -0.88
CA ALA A 360 -23.43 13.03 -1.17
C ALA A 360 -23.75 12.21 0.09
N THR A 361 -24.59 11.19 -0.03
CA THR A 361 -24.87 10.22 1.03
C THR A 361 -24.64 8.80 0.51
N ILE A 362 -23.86 8.01 1.25
CA ILE A 362 -23.67 6.57 1.01
C ILE A 362 -24.11 5.85 2.27
N LYS A 363 -25.06 4.94 2.15
CA LYS A 363 -25.62 4.27 3.31
C LYS A 363 -25.97 2.81 3.12
N ASP A 364 -25.99 2.08 4.25
CA ASP A 364 -26.53 0.73 4.40
C ASP A 364 -25.90 -0.27 3.42
N ILE A 365 -24.56 -0.29 3.32
CA ILE A 365 -23.81 -1.16 2.42
C ILE A 365 -22.74 -1.98 3.16
N THR A 366 -22.63 -3.25 2.83
CA THR A 366 -21.54 -4.11 3.29
C THR A 366 -20.61 -4.46 2.13
N LEU A 367 -19.31 -4.26 2.32
CA LEU A 367 -18.24 -4.79 1.45
C LEU A 367 -17.62 -5.98 2.16
N ASP A 368 -17.48 -7.12 1.46
CA ASP A 368 -16.86 -8.31 2.01
C ASP A 368 -15.81 -8.87 1.06
N LYS A 369 -14.63 -9.18 1.58
CA LYS A 369 -13.47 -9.60 0.80
C LYS A 369 -13.07 -8.56 -0.24
N VAL A 370 -12.44 -7.50 0.25
CA VAL A 370 -11.89 -6.40 -0.57
C VAL A 370 -10.39 -6.60 -0.72
N THR A 371 -9.89 -6.60 -1.94
CA THR A 371 -8.46 -6.71 -2.25
C THR A 371 -8.01 -5.49 -3.05
N ILE A 372 -7.01 -4.76 -2.53
CA ILE A 372 -6.39 -3.61 -3.19
C ILE A 372 -4.87 -3.82 -3.19
N ARG A 373 -4.33 -4.20 -4.35
CA ARG A 373 -2.90 -4.41 -4.59
C ARG A 373 -2.52 -3.81 -5.93
N PRO A 374 -2.42 -2.48 -6.04
CA PRO A 374 -2.01 -1.83 -7.27
C PRO A 374 -0.61 -2.28 -7.67
N ASP A 375 -0.29 -2.21 -8.95
CA ASP A 375 1.04 -2.52 -9.48
C ASP A 375 2.11 -1.61 -8.86
N ALA A 376 3.34 -2.10 -8.72
CA ALA A 376 4.45 -1.35 -8.13
C ALA A 376 4.82 -0.06 -8.90
N SER A 377 4.48 0.02 -10.18
CA SER A 377 4.66 1.24 -10.99
C SER A 377 3.68 2.37 -10.63
N VAL A 378 2.71 2.07 -9.78
CA VAL A 378 1.61 2.96 -9.42
C VAL A 378 1.73 3.39 -7.98
N SER A 379 1.57 4.68 -7.80
CA SER A 379 1.53 5.33 -6.49
C SER A 379 0.15 5.96 -6.27
N PRO A 380 -0.85 5.18 -5.83
CA PRO A 380 -2.15 5.75 -5.52
C PRO A 380 -2.03 6.71 -4.34
N LYS A 381 -2.73 7.84 -4.41
CA LYS A 381 -2.68 8.87 -3.36
C LYS A 381 -3.67 8.62 -2.24
N TRP A 382 -4.85 8.09 -2.58
CA TRP A 382 -5.96 7.91 -1.64
C TRP A 382 -6.63 6.56 -1.86
N VAL A 383 -6.61 5.74 -0.84
CA VAL A 383 -7.06 4.35 -0.91
C VAL A 383 -7.98 4.02 0.27
N GLY A 384 -9.18 3.53 -0.03
CA GLY A 384 -10.11 3.00 0.97
C GLY A 384 -11.03 1.96 0.35
N ALA A 385 -11.49 1.00 1.12
CA ALA A 385 -12.36 -0.05 0.58
C ALA A 385 -13.65 0.54 -0.01
N LEU A 386 -14.29 1.48 0.69
CA LEU A 386 -15.51 2.13 0.24
C LEU A 386 -15.21 3.37 -0.60
N VAL A 387 -14.36 4.27 -0.10
CA VAL A 387 -14.09 5.56 -0.76
C VAL A 387 -12.59 5.83 -0.81
N GLY A 388 -12.08 6.12 -2.00
CA GLY A 388 -10.72 6.61 -2.15
C GLY A 388 -10.60 8.05 -1.67
N TYR A 389 -11.32 8.96 -2.29
CA TYR A 389 -11.28 10.40 -2.02
C TYR A 389 -12.68 10.97 -1.79
N SER A 390 -12.89 11.52 -0.61
CA SER A 390 -14.11 12.22 -0.23
C SER A 390 -13.84 13.72 -0.16
N ARG A 391 -14.43 14.51 -1.06
CA ARG A 391 -14.30 15.96 -1.09
C ARG A 391 -15.64 16.65 -1.24
N GLY A 392 -16.26 16.97 -0.13
CA GLY A 392 -17.56 17.61 -0.17
C GLY A 392 -17.89 18.32 1.11
N ASN A 393 -18.85 19.20 1.01
CA ASN A 393 -19.45 19.84 2.17
C ASN A 393 -20.65 19.00 2.61
N VAL A 394 -20.60 18.47 3.83
CA VAL A 394 -21.71 17.69 4.43
C VAL A 394 -21.93 16.33 3.73
N THR A 395 -20.88 15.58 3.43
CA THR A 395 -21.01 14.18 3.01
C THR A 395 -21.44 13.29 4.19
N LYS A 396 -22.25 12.26 3.91
CA LYS A 396 -22.74 11.33 4.94
C LYS A 396 -22.42 9.89 4.56
N TYR A 397 -21.93 9.15 5.54
CA TYR A 397 -21.69 7.71 5.47
C TYR A 397 -22.42 7.05 6.63
N GLU A 398 -23.44 6.26 6.33
CA GLU A 398 -24.30 5.68 7.36
C GLU A 398 -24.33 4.15 7.22
N ASN A 399 -24.02 3.43 8.28
CA ASN A 399 -24.05 1.97 8.34
C ASN A 399 -23.23 1.30 7.20
N CYS A 400 -22.09 1.90 6.85
CA CYS A 400 -21.19 1.35 5.84
C CYS A 400 -20.19 0.40 6.51
N ILE A 401 -20.12 -0.83 6.05
CA ILE A 401 -19.29 -1.87 6.67
C ILE A 401 -18.30 -2.44 5.66
N ALA A 402 -17.03 -2.54 6.03
CA ALA A 402 -16.01 -3.25 5.26
C ALA A 402 -15.44 -4.41 6.07
N LYS A 403 -15.46 -5.61 5.48
CA LYS A 403 -15.01 -6.86 6.12
C LYS A 403 -13.96 -7.56 5.27
N ASN A 404 -13.04 -8.29 5.92
CA ASN A 404 -12.00 -9.06 5.23
C ASN A 404 -11.26 -8.21 4.19
N VAL A 405 -10.74 -7.06 4.65
CA VAL A 405 -10.09 -6.07 3.78
C VAL A 405 -8.59 -6.36 3.72
N GLU A 406 -8.04 -6.41 2.52
CA GLU A 406 -6.61 -6.52 2.27
C GLU A 406 -6.15 -5.36 1.39
N ILE A 407 -5.34 -4.46 1.93
CA ILE A 407 -4.78 -3.31 1.23
C ILE A 407 -3.25 -3.38 1.32
N PHE A 408 -2.60 -3.42 0.18
CA PHE A 408 -1.15 -3.35 0.07
C PHE A 408 -0.81 -2.34 -1.02
N THR A 409 -0.19 -1.21 -0.65
CA THR A 409 0.19 -0.16 -1.59
C THR A 409 1.71 -0.11 -1.74
N HIS A 410 2.18 0.03 -2.98
CA HIS A 410 3.61 0.15 -3.32
C HIS A 410 4.05 1.61 -3.38
N GLY A 411 5.36 1.84 -3.20
CA GLY A 411 6.02 3.11 -3.50
C GLY A 411 5.94 4.16 -2.39
N ALA A 412 6.82 5.14 -2.48
CA ALA A 412 6.98 6.24 -1.51
C ALA A 412 5.80 7.23 -1.50
N ALA A 413 4.90 7.18 -2.48
CA ALA A 413 3.85 8.17 -2.70
C ALA A 413 2.43 7.70 -2.33
N SER A 414 2.27 6.59 -1.62
CA SER A 414 0.96 6.12 -1.14
C SER A 414 0.56 6.90 0.09
N TYR A 415 -0.05 8.05 -0.10
CA TYR A 415 -0.15 9.05 0.94
C TYR A 415 -1.21 8.80 1.99
N ARG A 416 -2.37 8.20 1.66
CA ARG A 416 -3.46 8.11 2.63
C ARG A 416 -4.31 6.88 2.41
N VAL A 417 -4.26 5.96 3.37
CA VAL A 417 -4.88 4.65 3.24
C VAL A 417 -5.77 4.37 4.44
N GLY A 418 -7.05 4.17 4.21
CA GLY A 418 -8.02 3.80 5.25
C GLY A 418 -8.71 2.48 4.98
N GLY A 419 -9.05 1.75 6.01
CA GLY A 419 -9.82 0.51 5.86
C GLY A 419 -11.17 0.73 5.21
N LEU A 420 -11.78 1.90 5.43
CA LEU A 420 -13.04 2.31 4.81
C LEU A 420 -12.87 3.48 3.85
N ILE A 421 -12.24 4.58 4.29
CA ILE A 421 -12.09 5.82 3.51
C ILE A 421 -10.61 6.23 3.50
N GLY A 422 -10.05 6.50 2.31
CA GLY A 422 -8.68 6.94 2.16
C GLY A 422 -8.45 8.37 2.66
N TYR A 423 -9.20 9.33 2.14
CA TYR A 423 -9.03 10.74 2.48
C TYR A 423 -10.35 11.53 2.52
N ILE A 424 -10.47 12.38 3.51
CA ILE A 424 -11.63 13.28 3.67
C ILE A 424 -11.16 14.72 3.68
N GLU A 425 -11.72 15.55 2.79
CA GLU A 425 -11.42 16.97 2.64
C GLU A 425 -12.69 17.77 2.32
N ALA A 426 -12.79 19.03 2.79
CA ALA A 426 -13.86 19.94 2.38
C ALA A 426 -13.63 20.52 0.98
N ASP A 427 -14.72 20.85 0.30
CA ASP A 427 -14.68 21.63 -0.94
C ASP A 427 -14.87 23.12 -0.62
N GLY A 428 -13.76 23.84 -0.56
CA GLY A 428 -13.78 25.29 -0.40
C GLY A 428 -13.66 25.85 1.02
N ALA A 429 -13.91 27.15 1.17
CA ALA A 429 -13.51 27.95 2.32
C ALA A 429 -14.49 27.99 3.51
N ALA A 430 -15.49 27.13 3.56
CA ALA A 430 -16.47 27.12 4.66
C ALA A 430 -15.81 26.63 5.96
N ALA A 431 -15.38 27.57 6.77
CA ALA A 431 -14.87 27.29 8.11
C ALA A 431 -15.99 26.75 9.02
N ASN A 432 -15.64 25.79 9.88
CA ASN A 432 -16.44 25.35 11.04
C ASN A 432 -17.70 24.49 10.79
N THR A 433 -18.00 24.03 9.58
CA THR A 433 -19.04 23.02 9.39
C THR A 433 -18.41 21.62 9.21
N ALA A 434 -19.06 20.59 9.74
CA ALA A 434 -18.60 19.23 9.55
C ALA A 434 -18.57 18.89 8.06
N THR A 435 -17.39 18.53 7.57
CA THR A 435 -17.15 18.16 6.17
C THR A 435 -17.78 16.82 5.86
N ALA A 436 -17.71 15.90 6.83
CA ALA A 436 -18.29 14.58 6.71
C ALA A 436 -18.84 14.10 8.05
N THR A 437 -19.85 13.24 7.97
CA THR A 437 -20.37 12.49 9.11
C THR A 437 -20.31 11.00 8.79
N LEU A 438 -19.67 10.23 9.67
CA LEU A 438 -19.69 8.78 9.64
C LEU A 438 -20.52 8.28 10.82
N LYS A 439 -21.62 7.56 10.55
CA LYS A 439 -22.49 6.99 11.57
C LYS A 439 -22.65 5.49 11.38
N GLY A 440 -22.41 4.70 12.44
CA GLY A 440 -22.55 3.25 12.39
C GLY A 440 -21.58 2.56 11.42
N CYS A 441 -20.51 3.25 10.98
CA CYS A 441 -19.54 2.71 10.02
C CYS A 441 -18.54 1.79 10.69
N LYS A 442 -18.19 0.67 10.02
CA LYS A 442 -17.36 -0.37 10.62
C LYS A 442 -16.29 -0.91 9.66
N VAL A 443 -15.15 -1.28 10.23
CA VAL A 443 -14.14 -2.11 9.56
C VAL A 443 -13.85 -3.33 10.44
N GLU A 444 -14.03 -4.52 9.86
CA GLU A 444 -13.87 -5.78 10.58
C GLU A 444 -12.87 -6.67 9.85
N LYS A 445 -11.76 -7.04 10.51
CA LYS A 445 -10.70 -7.88 9.96
C LYS A 445 -10.06 -7.25 8.70
N ALA A 446 -9.18 -6.30 8.92
CA ALA A 446 -8.41 -5.65 7.86
C ALA A 446 -6.91 -5.84 8.04
N SER A 447 -6.20 -6.05 6.93
CA SER A 447 -4.75 -6.01 6.82
C SER A 447 -4.37 -4.87 5.88
N ILE A 448 -3.72 -3.84 6.41
CA ILE A 448 -3.35 -2.64 5.67
C ILE A 448 -1.85 -2.45 5.75
N ALA A 449 -1.18 -2.51 4.60
CA ALA A 449 0.23 -2.22 4.45
C ALA A 449 0.41 -0.98 3.57
N ALA A 450 0.97 0.07 4.13
CA ALA A 450 1.13 1.36 3.46
C ALA A 450 2.39 2.10 3.95
N SER A 451 2.66 3.27 3.39
CA SER A 451 3.89 4.03 3.63
C SER A 451 3.70 5.36 4.34
N PHE A 452 2.51 5.93 4.29
CA PHE A 452 2.18 7.23 4.89
C PHE A 452 0.83 7.12 5.60
N GLY A 453 0.24 8.19 6.10
CA GLY A 453 -1.00 8.26 6.87
C GLY A 453 -2.00 7.12 6.59
N TYR A 454 -2.01 6.09 7.44
CA TYR A 454 -2.92 4.97 7.29
C TYR A 454 -3.64 4.62 8.60
N GLY A 455 -4.94 4.43 8.48
CA GLY A 455 -5.83 4.18 9.60
C GLY A 455 -6.78 3.02 9.39
N GLY A 456 -7.20 2.40 10.48
CA GLY A 456 -8.14 1.30 10.43
C GLY A 456 -9.48 1.68 9.81
N LEU A 457 -9.98 2.89 10.06
CA LEU A 457 -11.22 3.41 9.49
C LEU A 457 -10.94 4.44 8.38
N VAL A 458 -10.21 5.51 8.69
CA VAL A 458 -9.90 6.63 7.78
C VAL A 458 -8.40 6.81 7.69
N GLY A 459 -7.86 6.92 6.47
CA GLY A 459 -6.43 7.12 6.24
C GLY A 459 -5.97 8.50 6.69
N SER A 460 -6.58 9.54 6.18
CA SER A 460 -6.27 10.92 6.56
C SER A 460 -7.49 11.82 6.43
N MET A 461 -7.49 12.91 7.17
CA MET A 461 -8.53 13.92 7.09
C MET A 461 -7.93 15.32 7.19
N TYR A 462 -8.57 16.26 6.51
CA TYR A 462 -8.09 17.64 6.39
C TYR A 462 -9.05 18.65 7.01
N ASP A 463 -10.28 18.26 7.37
CA ASP A 463 -11.33 19.14 7.88
C ASP A 463 -12.08 18.54 9.07
N SER A 464 -13.11 19.24 9.55
CA SER A 464 -13.94 18.79 10.65
C SER A 464 -14.78 17.57 10.26
N VAL A 465 -14.72 16.51 11.06
CA VAL A 465 -15.45 15.25 10.83
C VAL A 465 -16.11 14.77 12.13
N THR A 466 -17.32 14.26 12.00
CA THR A 466 -18.04 13.63 13.11
C THR A 466 -18.10 12.12 12.89
N PHE A 467 -17.69 11.36 13.88
CA PHE A 467 -17.83 9.89 13.98
C PHE A 467 -18.82 9.58 15.10
N GLU A 468 -19.84 8.79 14.78
CA GLU A 468 -20.86 8.35 15.74
C GLU A 468 -21.08 6.84 15.58
N ASP A 469 -21.01 6.07 16.66
CA ASP A 469 -21.25 4.62 16.70
C ASP A 469 -20.37 3.84 15.71
N CYS A 470 -19.19 4.35 15.36
CA CYS A 470 -18.25 3.71 14.45
C CYS A 470 -17.31 2.75 15.17
N SER A 471 -16.84 1.73 14.44
CA SER A 471 -15.90 0.78 15.05
C SER A 471 -14.88 0.20 14.09
N THR A 472 -13.71 -0.12 14.62
CA THR A 472 -12.70 -0.94 13.94
C THR A 472 -12.36 -2.14 14.82
N LYS A 473 -12.24 -3.33 14.22
CA LYS A 473 -11.98 -4.56 14.93
C LYS A 473 -11.06 -5.50 14.15
N ASN A 474 -10.09 -6.14 14.83
CA ASN A 474 -9.13 -7.06 14.22
C ASN A 474 -8.35 -6.40 13.07
N ILE A 475 -7.80 -5.21 13.32
CA ILE A 475 -7.04 -4.46 12.32
C ILE A 475 -5.55 -4.77 12.48
N THR A 476 -4.90 -5.16 11.39
CA THR A 476 -3.44 -5.28 11.30
C THR A 476 -2.93 -4.16 10.41
N LEU A 477 -2.05 -3.32 10.94
CA LEU A 477 -1.40 -2.24 10.21
C LEU A 477 0.10 -2.56 10.09
N SER A 478 0.66 -2.44 8.90
CA SER A 478 2.08 -2.71 8.68
C SER A 478 2.70 -1.70 7.71
N LEU A 479 4.02 -1.49 7.85
CA LEU A 479 4.76 -0.77 6.83
C LEU A 479 4.93 -1.62 5.59
N ASN A 480 4.76 -0.99 4.44
CA ASN A 480 5.24 -1.53 3.19
C ASN A 480 6.77 -1.47 3.18
N GLY A 481 7.43 -2.62 3.11
CA GLY A 481 8.90 -2.72 3.17
C GLY A 481 9.66 -2.04 2.02
N GLU A 482 8.95 -1.55 1.01
CA GLU A 482 9.51 -0.85 -0.15
C GLU A 482 9.52 0.67 0.03
N CYS A 483 8.97 1.18 1.13
CA CYS A 483 8.87 2.60 1.39
C CYS A 483 9.97 3.13 2.30
N ASP A 484 10.63 4.16 1.81
CA ASP A 484 11.68 4.87 2.53
C ASP A 484 11.14 5.93 3.49
N ASN A 485 9.89 6.32 3.33
CA ASN A 485 9.22 7.31 4.15
C ASN A 485 8.35 6.60 5.19
N THR A 486 8.94 6.33 6.33
CA THR A 486 8.24 5.75 7.47
C THR A 486 7.59 6.86 8.28
N TYR A 487 6.47 7.35 7.81
CA TYR A 487 5.69 8.31 8.59
C TYR A 487 4.86 7.57 9.64
N GLY A 488 4.96 7.99 10.89
CA GLY A 488 4.24 7.40 12.03
C GLY A 488 2.77 7.83 12.14
N TYR A 489 2.14 8.25 11.05
CA TYR A 489 0.74 8.65 11.03
C TYR A 489 -0.16 7.42 10.93
N VAL A 490 -0.18 6.64 11.99
CA VAL A 490 -0.83 5.32 12.05
C VAL A 490 -1.71 5.20 13.27
N SER A 491 -2.95 4.77 13.10
CA SER A 491 -3.85 4.45 14.20
C SER A 491 -4.89 3.40 13.79
N GLY A 492 -5.44 2.70 14.76
CA GLY A 492 -6.58 1.80 14.53
C GLY A 492 -7.82 2.51 14.01
N PHE A 493 -7.91 3.84 14.09
CA PHE A 493 -9.08 4.62 13.71
C PHE A 493 -8.77 5.64 12.60
N ILE A 494 -8.06 6.74 12.90
CA ILE A 494 -7.67 7.78 11.95
C ILE A 494 -6.14 7.77 11.82
N GLY A 495 -5.60 7.57 10.62
CA GLY A 495 -4.15 7.56 10.42
C GLY A 495 -3.52 8.93 10.62
N ASP A 496 -4.01 9.94 9.93
CA ASP A 496 -3.44 11.28 9.91
C ASP A 496 -4.52 12.36 9.99
N ILE A 497 -4.21 13.43 10.71
CA ILE A 497 -4.97 14.69 10.70
C ILE A 497 -4.09 15.75 10.08
N ALA A 498 -4.23 15.92 8.75
CA ALA A 498 -3.35 16.74 7.96
C ALA A 498 -3.46 18.24 8.29
N ASN A 499 -2.37 18.97 8.13
CA ASN A 499 -2.30 20.41 8.36
C ASN A 499 -3.09 21.20 7.32
N SER A 500 -3.99 22.09 7.73
CA SER A 500 -4.77 23.00 6.86
C SER A 500 -4.39 24.47 7.02
N GLY A 501 -3.23 24.77 7.55
CA GLY A 501 -2.88 26.16 7.85
C GLY A 501 -3.69 26.73 9.03
N THR A 502 -4.35 27.88 8.84
CA THR A 502 -4.95 28.68 9.93
C THR A 502 -6.40 28.35 10.26
N LYS A 503 -7.03 27.35 9.64
CA LYS A 503 -8.46 27.05 9.87
C LYS A 503 -8.65 26.20 11.13
N ALA A 504 -9.54 26.64 12.01
CA ALA A 504 -9.99 25.83 13.16
C ALA A 504 -10.86 24.65 12.72
N ARG A 505 -10.61 23.47 13.29
CA ARG A 505 -11.30 22.21 12.97
C ARG A 505 -11.67 21.45 14.21
N THR A 506 -12.71 20.66 14.09
CA THR A 506 -13.15 19.82 15.20
C THR A 506 -13.39 18.39 14.70
N VAL A 507 -12.73 17.46 15.35
CA VAL A 507 -12.98 16.02 15.21
C VAL A 507 -13.83 15.58 16.38
N ILE A 508 -15.01 15.06 16.10
CA ILE A 508 -15.95 14.60 17.12
C ILE A 508 -16.07 13.09 17.03
N ILE A 509 -15.78 12.37 18.11
CA ILE A 509 -15.85 10.93 18.22
C ILE A 509 -16.81 10.56 19.32
N LYS A 510 -17.98 9.99 18.97
CA LYS A 510 -19.03 9.62 19.90
C LYS A 510 -19.34 8.13 19.85
N ASN A 511 -19.29 7.45 20.98
CA ASN A 511 -19.63 6.04 21.15
C ASN A 511 -18.89 5.12 20.17
N CYS A 512 -17.70 5.53 19.73
CA CYS A 512 -16.90 4.74 18.81
C CYS A 512 -16.01 3.77 19.58
N THR A 513 -15.62 2.67 18.92
CA THR A 513 -14.71 1.68 19.46
C THR A 513 -13.61 1.33 18.47
N THR A 514 -12.42 1.12 18.98
CA THR A 514 -11.30 0.58 18.20
C THR A 514 -10.56 -0.40 19.08
N ASP A 515 -10.19 -1.55 18.54
CA ASP A 515 -9.31 -2.47 19.25
C ASP A 515 -7.95 -1.78 19.41
N ALA A 516 -7.37 -1.88 20.59
CA ALA A 516 -5.98 -1.50 20.76
C ALA A 516 -5.16 -2.34 19.78
N LEU A 517 -4.30 -1.69 18.99
CA LEU A 517 -3.38 -2.40 18.11
C LEU A 517 -2.39 -3.18 19.01
N THR A 518 -2.71 -4.44 19.28
CA THR A 518 -2.03 -5.27 20.29
C THR A 518 -0.67 -5.79 19.81
N ASN A 519 -0.22 -5.44 18.62
CA ASN A 519 1.00 -5.98 18.04
C ASN A 519 2.03 -4.89 17.72
N GLU A 520 2.54 -4.21 18.78
CA GLU A 520 3.69 -3.31 18.67
C GLU A 520 4.92 -3.99 18.03
N THR A 521 5.04 -5.30 18.13
CA THR A 521 6.13 -6.08 17.51
C THR A 521 5.96 -6.31 16.02
N ALA A 522 4.74 -6.24 15.49
CA ALA A 522 4.47 -6.34 14.05
C ALA A 522 4.50 -4.97 13.35
N LEU A 523 4.26 -3.90 14.09
CA LEU A 523 4.38 -2.53 13.62
C LEU A 523 5.83 -2.09 13.80
N LYS A 524 6.61 -2.12 12.74
CA LYS A 524 7.95 -1.50 12.70
C LYS A 524 7.89 0.04 12.72
N VAL A 525 6.82 0.59 13.21
CA VAL A 525 6.56 2.04 13.31
C VAL A 525 6.11 2.32 14.72
N PRO A 526 6.68 3.31 15.42
CA PRO A 526 6.14 3.72 16.69
C PRO A 526 4.72 4.20 16.50
N MET A 527 3.78 3.58 17.19
CA MET A 527 2.44 4.11 17.33
C MET A 527 2.52 5.35 18.22
N GLY A 528 2.80 6.46 17.60
CA GLY A 528 2.98 7.70 18.33
C GLY A 528 1.70 8.47 18.57
N GLY A 529 0.56 7.99 18.04
CA GLY A 529 -0.74 8.61 18.27
C GLY A 529 -1.41 8.13 19.56
N CYS A 530 -2.70 8.38 19.65
CA CYS A 530 -3.59 7.72 20.60
C CYS A 530 -4.41 6.64 19.88
N LYS A 531 -5.27 5.94 20.59
CA LYS A 531 -6.14 4.93 19.94
C LYS A 531 -7.01 5.50 18.81
N TRP A 532 -7.23 6.83 18.79
CA TRP A 532 -8.13 7.51 17.86
C TRP A 532 -7.43 8.10 16.65
N CYS A 533 -6.20 8.58 16.80
CA CYS A 533 -5.44 9.16 15.68
C CYS A 533 -3.97 8.80 15.78
N GLY A 534 -3.29 8.83 14.64
CA GLY A 534 -1.84 8.74 14.57
C GLY A 534 -1.17 9.98 15.15
N ILE A 535 0.12 10.08 14.92
CA ILE A 535 0.91 11.26 15.31
C ILE A 535 0.36 12.49 14.59
N VAL A 536 0.42 13.62 15.26
CA VAL A 536 -0.01 14.90 14.70
C VAL A 536 1.19 15.84 14.60
N GLU A 537 1.28 16.57 13.51
CA GLU A 537 2.32 17.60 13.36
C GLU A 537 2.08 18.77 14.34
N PRO A 538 3.15 19.31 14.97
CA PRO A 538 3.03 20.39 15.95
C PRO A 538 2.30 21.61 15.42
N GLU A 539 2.48 21.91 14.14
CA GLU A 539 1.87 23.06 13.45
C GLU A 539 0.36 22.90 13.26
N SER A 540 -0.14 21.66 13.30
CA SER A 540 -1.57 21.36 13.21
C SER A 540 -2.30 21.53 14.53
N VAL A 541 -1.61 21.33 15.66
CA VAL A 541 -2.18 21.34 17.02
C VAL A 541 -2.97 22.62 17.36
N PRO A 542 -2.50 23.84 17.03
CA PRO A 542 -3.24 25.06 17.39
C PRO A 542 -4.60 25.18 16.68
N ASN A 543 -4.78 24.47 15.60
CA ASN A 543 -5.91 24.66 14.68
C ASN A 543 -6.91 23.51 14.67
N PHE A 544 -6.75 22.47 15.52
CA PHE A 544 -7.75 21.44 15.61
C PHE A 544 -8.04 21.01 17.05
N THR A 545 -9.24 20.47 17.25
CA THR A 545 -9.71 19.96 18.54
C THR A 545 -10.27 18.56 18.32
N ILE A 546 -9.83 17.59 19.13
CA ILE A 546 -10.43 16.25 19.16
C ILE A 546 -11.31 16.14 20.40
N LYS A 547 -12.58 15.86 20.20
CA LYS A 547 -13.55 15.66 21.27
C LYS A 547 -14.04 14.22 21.26
N VAL A 548 -13.94 13.55 22.38
CA VAL A 548 -14.30 12.12 22.51
C VAL A 548 -15.36 11.97 23.59
N THR A 549 -16.43 11.24 23.26
CA THR A 549 -17.45 10.81 24.21
C THR A 549 -17.55 9.28 24.15
N GLU A 550 -17.18 8.60 25.20
CA GLU A 550 -17.24 7.13 25.30
C GLU A 550 -18.42 6.70 26.16
N ASN A 551 -19.16 5.69 25.75
CA ASN A 551 -20.20 5.02 26.53
C ASN A 551 -21.21 5.97 27.20
N SER A 552 -21.71 6.95 26.47
CA SER A 552 -22.65 7.97 26.99
C SER A 552 -22.09 8.80 28.15
N GLY A 553 -20.76 8.84 28.31
CA GLY A 553 -20.08 9.62 29.31
C GLY A 553 -19.99 11.12 28.99
N THR A 554 -19.19 11.84 29.75
CA THR A 554 -18.90 13.26 29.51
C THR A 554 -17.95 13.41 28.33
N GLU A 555 -18.19 14.41 27.47
CA GLU A 555 -17.27 14.77 26.37
C GLU A 555 -15.92 15.22 26.96
N LYS A 556 -14.84 14.59 26.51
CA LYS A 556 -13.46 14.94 26.80
C LYS A 556 -12.80 15.55 25.57
N THR A 557 -12.18 16.70 25.74
CA THR A 557 -11.27 17.25 24.73
C THR A 557 -9.87 16.67 24.97
N LEU A 558 -9.30 16.05 23.95
CA LEU A 558 -7.94 15.49 24.00
C LEU A 558 -6.89 16.58 23.90
N VAL A 559 -5.84 16.48 24.71
CA VAL A 559 -4.75 17.44 24.81
C VAL A 559 -3.50 16.88 24.16
N ALA A 560 -2.91 17.64 23.23
CA ALA A 560 -1.67 17.31 22.57
C ALA A 560 -0.50 17.18 23.57
N GLY A 561 0.35 16.18 23.39
CA GLY A 561 1.46 15.88 24.31
C GLY A 561 1.04 15.18 25.60
N THR A 562 -0.25 15.06 25.90
CA THR A 562 -0.80 14.37 27.06
C THR A 562 -1.66 13.17 26.66
N ASP A 563 -2.66 13.39 25.81
CA ASP A 563 -3.61 12.37 25.36
C ASP A 563 -3.22 11.76 24.02
N PHE A 564 -2.42 12.45 23.21
CA PHE A 564 -1.83 11.96 21.96
C PHE A 564 -0.46 12.60 21.71
N ASN A 565 0.40 11.89 21.00
CA ASN A 565 1.74 12.36 20.70
C ASN A 565 1.77 13.33 19.53
N ILE A 566 2.70 14.28 19.59
CA ILE A 566 3.12 15.11 18.49
C ILE A 566 4.53 14.68 18.06
N VAL A 567 4.92 14.97 16.83
CA VAL A 567 6.21 14.51 16.25
C VAL A 567 7.41 14.73 17.18
N ASN A 568 7.43 15.84 17.92
CA ASN A 568 8.55 16.21 18.79
C ASN A 568 8.65 15.43 20.12
N ASN A 569 7.61 14.68 20.50
CA ASN A 569 7.53 14.04 21.82
C ASN A 569 7.67 12.51 21.76
N ILE A 570 8.01 11.95 20.62
CA ILE A 570 8.11 10.50 20.45
C ILE A 570 9.53 10.06 20.77
N PRO A 571 9.74 9.13 21.72
CA PRO A 571 11.03 8.46 21.85
C PRO A 571 11.36 7.75 20.53
N TRP A 572 12.52 8.04 19.97
CA TRP A 572 12.96 7.37 18.76
C TRP A 572 13.20 5.87 19.01
N ASP A 573 12.67 5.03 18.15
CA ASP A 573 12.75 3.57 18.28
C ASP A 573 13.99 2.95 17.61
N GLY A 574 14.80 3.77 16.95
CA GLY A 574 15.98 3.35 16.18
C GLY A 574 15.68 3.05 14.69
N SER A 575 14.45 3.11 14.24
CA SER A 575 14.06 2.72 12.87
C SER A 575 13.22 3.73 12.13
N CYS A 576 12.35 4.47 12.81
CA CYS A 576 11.45 5.42 12.17
C CYS A 576 12.21 6.62 11.59
N ALA A 577 11.75 7.10 10.44
CA ALA A 577 12.33 8.22 9.73
C ALA A 577 11.22 9.09 9.13
N PHE A 578 11.26 10.41 9.41
CA PHE A 578 10.27 11.37 8.97
C PHE A 578 10.93 12.46 8.12
N GLU A 579 10.25 12.90 7.07
CA GLU A 579 10.74 14.02 6.28
C GLU A 579 10.68 15.31 7.10
N PRO A 580 11.84 15.99 7.33
CA PRO A 580 11.85 17.25 8.04
C PRO A 580 11.32 18.37 7.16
N LYS A 581 10.78 19.41 7.80
CA LYS A 581 10.39 20.64 7.10
C LYS A 581 11.60 21.26 6.39
N CYS A 582 11.42 21.57 5.11
CA CYS A 582 12.45 22.23 4.29
C CYS A 582 11.96 23.60 3.82
N GLU A 583 12.63 24.65 4.23
CA GLU A 583 12.39 26.01 3.76
C GLU A 583 13.71 26.66 3.35
N ASN A 584 13.75 27.31 2.19
CA ASN A 584 14.94 27.99 1.68
C ASN A 584 16.22 27.11 1.68
N ASN A 585 16.09 25.84 1.32
CA ASN A 585 17.15 24.82 1.36
C ASN A 585 17.67 24.47 2.78
N ILE A 586 16.94 24.82 3.82
CA ILE A 586 17.25 24.45 5.21
C ILE A 586 16.23 23.38 5.64
N TYR A 587 16.72 22.21 6.00
CA TYR A 587 15.96 21.14 6.62
C TYR A 587 16.04 21.28 8.14
N ALA A 588 14.93 21.66 8.77
CA ALA A 588 14.83 21.88 10.21
C ALA A 588 14.60 20.55 10.92
N ILE A 589 15.56 20.11 11.71
CA ILE A 589 15.51 18.84 12.45
C ILE A 589 15.04 19.09 13.87
N THR A 590 13.88 18.56 14.20
CA THR A 590 13.24 18.69 15.52
C THR A 590 13.25 17.39 16.31
N ALA A 591 13.44 16.23 15.65
CA ALA A 591 13.42 14.91 16.25
C ALA A 591 14.48 13.96 15.62
N PRO A 592 14.94 12.92 16.35
CA PRO A 592 15.87 11.92 15.81
C PRO A 592 15.37 11.20 14.55
N SER A 593 14.07 10.98 14.44
CA SER A 593 13.42 10.38 13.28
C SER A 593 13.58 11.21 12.00
N GLU A 594 13.60 12.54 12.10
CA GLU A 594 13.84 13.42 10.97
C GLU A 594 15.31 13.37 10.54
N LEU A 595 16.23 13.27 11.50
CA LEU A 595 17.64 13.04 11.20
C LEU A 595 17.86 11.69 10.54
N ALA A 596 17.11 10.65 10.94
CA ALA A 596 17.14 9.34 10.31
C ALA A 596 16.63 9.36 8.86
N TRP A 597 15.70 10.23 8.52
CA TRP A 597 15.28 10.45 7.14
C TRP A 597 16.42 11.02 6.29
N ILE A 598 17.17 11.97 6.80
CA ILE A 598 18.37 12.50 6.11
C ILE A 598 19.35 11.36 5.80
N ALA A 599 19.61 10.47 6.75
CA ALA A 599 20.48 9.31 6.54
C ALA A 599 19.98 8.42 5.40
N LYS A 600 18.68 8.09 5.39
CA LYS A 600 18.04 7.30 4.31
C LYS A 600 18.11 8.00 2.95
N GLN A 601 17.98 9.31 2.89
CA GLN A 601 18.09 10.05 1.63
C GLN A 601 19.50 10.02 1.06
N VAL A 602 20.54 10.13 1.90
CA VAL A 602 21.92 10.02 1.45
C VAL A 602 22.22 8.62 0.91
N GLU A 603 21.68 7.58 1.53
CA GLU A 603 21.76 6.20 1.03
C GLU A 603 21.19 6.07 -0.39
N LYS A 604 20.17 6.86 -0.74
CA LYS A 604 19.56 6.95 -2.08
C LYS A 604 20.28 7.87 -3.06
N ASN A 605 21.48 8.34 -2.74
CA ASN A 605 22.24 9.31 -3.51
C ASN A 605 21.73 10.76 -3.48
N ASN A 606 20.81 11.14 -2.59
CA ASN A 606 20.55 12.55 -2.34
C ASN A 606 21.67 13.11 -1.45
N THR A 607 22.61 13.81 -2.04
CA THR A 607 23.83 14.25 -1.34
C THR A 607 23.62 15.49 -0.46
N PHE A 608 22.52 16.17 -0.55
CA PHE A 608 22.24 17.48 0.09
C PHE A 608 23.24 18.59 -0.26
N GLU A 609 23.89 18.51 -1.41
CA GLU A 609 24.80 19.56 -1.88
C GLU A 609 24.08 20.90 -2.02
N GLY A 610 24.65 21.95 -1.47
CA GLY A 610 24.03 23.29 -1.43
C GLY A 610 22.88 23.45 -0.43
N LYS A 611 22.63 22.42 0.43
CA LYS A 611 21.56 22.43 1.42
C LYS A 611 22.11 22.38 2.84
N THR A 612 21.32 22.83 3.80
CA THR A 612 21.67 22.84 5.22
C THR A 612 20.71 21.92 6.00
N ILE A 613 21.28 21.02 6.76
CA ILE A 613 20.58 20.23 7.78
C ILE A 613 20.81 20.93 9.10
N GLN A 614 19.77 21.52 9.68
CA GLN A 614 19.89 22.34 10.88
C GLN A 614 19.09 21.76 12.05
N LEU A 615 19.73 21.56 13.19
CA LEU A 615 19.05 21.16 14.41
C LEU A 615 18.23 22.33 14.97
N SER A 616 16.97 22.09 15.23
CA SER A 616 16.06 23.02 15.90
C SER A 616 15.93 22.71 17.39
N ASN A 617 16.11 21.46 17.79
CA ASN A 617 16.02 20.96 19.16
C ASN A 617 17.24 20.15 19.54
N ASP A 618 17.46 19.96 20.84
CA ASP A 618 18.33 18.90 21.34
C ASP A 618 17.71 17.54 21.00
N LEU A 619 18.52 16.56 20.60
CA LEU A 619 18.07 15.25 20.17
C LEU A 619 18.57 14.17 21.14
N ASP A 620 17.68 13.42 21.74
CA ASP A 620 18.03 12.22 22.49
C ASP A 620 17.84 10.98 21.59
N MET A 621 18.95 10.32 21.28
CA MET A 621 18.94 9.11 20.43
C MET A 621 18.54 7.84 21.19
N GLY A 622 18.27 7.93 22.49
CA GLY A 622 17.74 6.87 23.33
C GLY A 622 18.59 5.60 23.40
N ASN A 623 19.89 5.68 23.12
CA ASN A 623 20.79 4.53 22.97
C ASN A 623 20.32 3.51 21.90
N LYS A 624 19.51 3.93 20.94
CA LYS A 624 19.08 3.09 19.81
C LYS A 624 20.16 3.05 18.74
N SER A 625 20.24 1.93 18.03
CA SER A 625 21.24 1.75 16.99
C SER A 625 21.05 2.76 15.85
N TRP A 626 22.03 3.63 15.68
CA TRP A 626 22.06 4.66 14.63
C TRP A 626 22.72 4.13 13.37
N LYS A 627 22.12 4.43 12.22
CA LYS A 627 22.73 4.23 10.91
C LYS A 627 23.39 5.53 10.45
N PRO A 628 24.71 5.57 10.23
CA PRO A 628 25.41 6.80 9.89
C PRO A 628 24.86 7.52 8.65
N ILE A 629 24.80 8.83 8.65
CA ILE A 629 24.52 9.61 7.44
C ILE A 629 25.69 9.38 6.45
N GLY A 630 25.39 8.86 5.27
CA GLY A 630 26.44 8.39 4.36
C GLY A 630 26.96 6.99 4.73
N ASP A 631 26.07 6.13 5.20
CA ASP A 631 26.36 4.73 5.49
C ASP A 631 26.79 3.96 4.24
N ASN A 632 27.71 3.03 4.41
CA ASN A 632 28.21 2.16 3.36
C ASN A 632 27.97 0.68 3.64
N SER A 633 26.97 0.33 4.41
CA SER A 633 26.64 -1.06 4.75
C SER A 633 26.34 -1.95 3.53
N ALA A 634 25.94 -1.35 2.42
CA ALA A 634 25.74 -2.06 1.15
C ALA A 634 27.05 -2.39 0.42
N HIS A 635 28.17 -1.76 0.80
CA HIS A 635 29.45 -2.00 0.16
C HIS A 635 30.16 -3.22 0.78
N LYS A 636 30.07 -4.34 0.11
CA LYS A 636 30.86 -5.52 0.46
C LYS A 636 32.28 -5.33 -0.08
N MET A 637 33.24 -5.07 0.80
CA MET A 637 34.67 -4.98 0.47
C MET A 637 35.31 -6.27 -0.10
N ILE A 638 34.48 -7.20 -0.58
CA ILE A 638 34.88 -8.59 -0.87
C ILE A 638 35.50 -8.75 -2.28
N ASN A 639 35.25 -7.82 -3.21
CA ASN A 639 35.69 -7.95 -4.61
C ASN A 639 36.36 -6.67 -5.12
N VAL A 640 37.51 -6.31 -4.53
CA VAL A 640 38.32 -5.25 -5.09
C VAL A 640 39.08 -5.81 -6.30
N PRO A 641 39.01 -5.18 -7.49
CA PRO A 641 39.74 -5.64 -8.65
C PRO A 641 41.24 -5.76 -8.37
N GLN A 642 41.89 -6.78 -8.96
CA GLN A 642 43.32 -6.99 -8.78
C GLN A 642 44.12 -5.75 -9.25
N GLY A 643 44.96 -5.23 -8.39
CA GLY A 643 45.78 -4.01 -8.65
C GLY A 643 45.10 -2.70 -8.24
N VAL A 644 43.90 -2.70 -7.69
CA VAL A 644 43.22 -1.55 -7.10
C VAL A 644 43.32 -1.61 -5.58
N THR A 645 43.63 -0.49 -4.91
CA THR A 645 43.61 -0.46 -3.45
C THR A 645 42.17 -0.43 -2.94
N HIS A 646 41.91 -1.06 -1.79
CA HIS A 646 40.59 -1.03 -1.16
C HIS A 646 40.05 0.40 -0.95
N GLU A 647 40.92 1.34 -0.64
CA GLU A 647 40.58 2.74 -0.47
C GLU A 647 40.14 3.41 -1.78
N ALA A 648 40.84 3.17 -2.88
CA ALA A 648 40.50 3.75 -4.16
C ALA A 648 39.15 3.26 -4.69
N GLU A 649 38.80 1.99 -4.45
CA GLU A 649 37.49 1.45 -4.80
C GLU A 649 36.40 1.97 -3.88
N TYR A 650 36.67 2.06 -2.58
CA TYR A 650 35.76 2.61 -1.60
C TYR A 650 35.34 4.03 -1.97
N VAL A 651 36.27 4.92 -2.25
CA VAL A 651 36.01 6.34 -2.62
C VAL A 651 35.09 6.47 -3.82
N LYS A 652 35.09 5.52 -4.76
CA LYS A 652 34.22 5.55 -5.95
C LYS A 652 32.79 5.10 -5.69
N THR A 653 32.58 4.25 -4.71
CA THR A 653 31.31 3.54 -4.52
C THR A 653 30.53 4.01 -3.31
N VAL A 654 31.17 4.73 -2.39
CA VAL A 654 30.56 5.21 -1.15
C VAL A 654 29.53 6.31 -1.37
N LYS A 655 28.53 6.35 -0.51
CA LYS A 655 27.53 7.41 -0.47
C LYS A 655 28.00 8.57 0.39
N TYR A 656 27.97 9.77 -0.15
CA TYR A 656 28.47 10.95 0.54
C TYR A 656 27.37 11.93 0.91
N PHE A 657 27.46 12.45 2.12
CA PHE A 657 26.81 13.71 2.48
C PHE A 657 27.69 14.89 2.04
N LYS A 658 27.14 15.84 1.28
CA LYS A 658 27.88 16.99 0.73
C LYS A 658 27.33 18.36 1.17
N GLY A 659 26.37 18.36 2.06
CA GLY A 659 25.72 19.57 2.54
C GLY A 659 26.44 20.23 3.71
N THR A 660 25.76 21.20 4.31
CA THR A 660 26.09 21.75 5.60
C THR A 660 25.28 21.05 6.68
N PHE A 661 25.96 20.53 7.72
CA PHE A 661 25.31 20.07 8.93
C PHE A 661 25.53 21.14 10.03
N ASP A 662 24.48 21.85 10.39
CA ASP A 662 24.51 22.90 11.40
C ASP A 662 23.79 22.45 12.67
N GLY A 663 24.55 22.13 13.70
CA GLY A 663 24.00 21.78 15.00
C GLY A 663 23.26 22.92 15.70
N ASN A 664 23.41 24.17 15.24
CA ASN A 664 22.73 25.34 15.81
C ASN A 664 22.91 25.44 17.34
N ASN A 665 24.06 25.00 17.84
CA ASN A 665 24.44 24.86 19.26
C ASN A 665 23.57 23.89 20.06
N LYS A 666 22.83 23.00 19.38
CA LYS A 666 22.03 21.93 19.99
C LYS A 666 22.89 20.69 20.27
N THR A 667 22.35 19.82 21.10
CA THR A 667 23.02 18.61 21.56
C THR A 667 22.39 17.37 20.97
N ILE A 668 23.20 16.45 20.47
CA ILE A 668 22.80 15.05 20.20
C ILE A 668 23.36 14.23 21.36
N SER A 669 22.46 13.55 22.08
CA SER A 669 22.81 12.70 23.24
C SER A 669 22.45 11.24 23.03
N ASN A 670 23.12 10.34 23.76
CA ASN A 670 22.85 8.92 23.80
C ASN A 670 22.88 8.25 22.40
N LEU A 671 23.80 8.72 21.55
CA LEU A 671 24.02 8.16 20.22
C LEU A 671 24.72 6.80 20.32
N THR A 672 24.12 5.75 19.78
CA THR A 672 24.74 4.43 19.70
C THR A 672 24.90 4.00 18.25
N VAL A 673 26.13 3.71 17.82
CA VAL A 673 26.43 3.22 16.47
C VAL A 673 27.00 1.81 16.56
N ASN A 674 26.31 0.85 15.99
CA ASN A 674 26.80 -0.54 15.86
C ASN A 674 27.13 -0.81 14.39
N HIS A 675 28.41 -0.64 14.01
CA HIS A 675 28.78 -0.60 12.61
C HIS A 675 30.09 -1.38 12.31
N LYS A 676 30.07 -2.16 11.24
CA LYS A 676 31.19 -3.03 10.82
C LYS A 676 31.91 -2.55 9.55
N TYR A 677 31.40 -1.52 8.91
CA TYR A 677 31.94 -1.03 7.63
C TYR A 677 32.74 0.26 7.83
N PRO A 678 33.66 0.61 6.93
CA PRO A 678 34.39 1.87 7.00
C PRO A 678 33.47 3.07 6.98
N GLY A 679 33.79 4.09 7.78
CA GLY A 679 32.98 5.30 7.90
C GLY A 679 31.89 5.18 8.95
N ALA A 680 32.23 4.97 10.22
CA ALA A 680 31.30 4.95 11.34
C ALA A 680 31.33 6.27 12.14
N GLY A 681 30.14 6.75 12.50
CA GLY A 681 29.92 7.98 13.28
C GLY A 681 28.50 8.49 13.18
N LEU A 682 28.22 9.68 13.65
CA LEU A 682 26.98 10.38 13.36
C LEU A 682 26.85 10.56 11.83
N LEU A 683 27.90 11.04 11.20
CA LEU A 683 28.12 11.10 9.77
C LEU A 683 29.16 10.04 9.41
N GLY A 684 28.80 9.10 8.57
CA GLY A 684 29.70 8.04 8.12
C GLY A 684 30.70 8.54 7.11
N ASN A 685 30.20 9.09 6.01
CA ASN A 685 31.03 9.58 4.89
C ASN A 685 30.54 10.95 4.41
N VAL A 686 31.47 11.87 4.32
CA VAL A 686 31.20 13.22 3.85
C VAL A 686 32.14 13.61 2.70
N GLN A 687 31.68 14.50 1.81
CA GLN A 687 32.52 15.04 0.74
C GLN A 687 32.21 16.51 0.52
N ASN A 688 33.24 17.34 0.54
CA ASN A 688 33.13 18.82 0.39
C ASN A 688 32.06 19.39 1.34
N ALA A 689 32.11 19.00 2.60
CA ALA A 689 31.05 19.26 3.56
C ALA A 689 31.48 20.28 4.65
N VAL A 690 30.45 20.85 5.27
CA VAL A 690 30.60 21.71 6.45
C VAL A 690 29.85 21.11 7.62
N VAL A 691 30.49 20.96 8.78
CA VAL A 691 29.86 20.52 10.03
C VAL A 691 30.14 21.56 11.11
N LYS A 692 29.11 22.15 11.69
CA LYS A 692 29.32 23.25 12.62
C LYS A 692 28.32 23.31 13.77
N ASN A 693 28.74 24.01 14.86
CA ASN A 693 27.90 24.39 15.99
C ASN A 693 27.17 23.19 16.62
N LEU A 694 27.84 22.06 16.80
CA LEU A 694 27.22 20.81 17.24
C LEU A 694 27.83 20.35 18.56
N ASN A 695 26.98 19.94 19.49
CA ASN A 695 27.39 19.22 20.67
C ASN A 695 26.98 17.76 20.58
N VAL A 696 27.86 16.81 20.90
CA VAL A 696 27.57 15.38 21.00
C VAL A 696 28.04 14.89 22.38
N THR A 697 27.15 14.23 23.11
CA THR A 697 27.48 13.74 24.45
C THR A 697 26.89 12.33 24.68
N ASN A 698 27.54 11.57 25.57
CA ASN A 698 27.15 10.21 25.89
C ASN A 698 27.01 9.31 24.66
N ALA A 699 27.89 9.46 23.69
CA ALA A 699 27.86 8.65 22.49
C ALA A 699 28.73 7.41 22.65
N THR A 700 28.21 6.25 22.15
CA THR A 700 28.92 4.99 22.14
C THR A 700 28.95 4.41 20.74
N ILE A 701 30.14 4.12 20.21
CA ILE A 701 30.29 3.46 18.93
C ILE A 701 30.92 2.08 19.16
N ASN A 702 30.20 1.04 18.72
CA ASN A 702 30.62 -0.35 18.82
C ASN A 702 30.85 -0.93 17.43
N GLY A 703 31.88 -1.71 17.24
CA GLY A 703 32.10 -2.44 16.00
C GLY A 703 33.52 -2.65 15.59
N SER A 704 33.72 -2.97 14.32
CA SER A 704 35.04 -3.26 13.72
C SER A 704 35.35 -2.34 12.52
N SER A 705 34.76 -1.15 12.47
CA SER A 705 34.95 -0.23 11.34
C SER A 705 36.36 0.38 11.34
N LYS A 706 36.98 0.40 10.17
CA LYS A 706 38.35 0.93 10.00
C LYS A 706 38.50 2.44 10.23
N TRP A 707 37.40 3.21 9.98
CA TRP A 707 37.41 4.66 10.11
C TRP A 707 36.22 5.07 10.99
N THR A 708 36.52 5.33 12.24
CA THR A 708 35.46 5.53 13.23
C THR A 708 35.73 6.80 14.04
N ALA A 709 34.73 7.68 14.11
CA ALA A 709 34.70 8.79 15.02
C ALA A 709 33.30 9.06 15.55
N ILE A 710 33.17 9.77 16.65
CA ILE A 710 31.86 10.12 17.17
C ILE A 710 31.06 10.95 16.15
N VAL A 711 31.73 11.87 15.44
CA VAL A 711 31.05 12.79 14.52
C VAL A 711 31.22 12.37 13.06
N ILE A 712 32.43 12.25 12.52
CA ILE A 712 32.68 11.97 11.10
C ILE A 712 33.66 10.82 10.95
N GLY A 713 33.19 9.73 10.33
CA GLY A 713 34.06 8.57 10.05
C GLY A 713 35.08 8.85 8.96
N PHE A 714 34.65 9.34 7.80
CA PHE A 714 35.50 9.59 6.64
C PHE A 714 35.11 10.88 5.91
N SER A 715 36.13 11.66 5.52
CA SER A 715 35.94 12.82 4.65
C SER A 715 36.80 12.72 3.40
N ASN A 716 36.22 13.07 2.26
CA ASN A 716 36.90 13.13 0.96
C ASN A 716 36.70 14.51 0.33
N GLY A 717 37.82 15.20 0.00
CA GLY A 717 37.74 16.57 -0.50
C GLY A 717 37.81 17.60 0.62
N SER A 718 37.25 18.79 0.40
CA SER A 718 37.25 19.88 1.39
C SER A 718 36.42 19.53 2.63
N LEU A 719 36.86 19.96 3.79
CA LEU A 719 36.14 19.78 5.03
C LEU A 719 36.32 21.00 5.94
N THR A 720 35.21 21.54 6.41
CA THR A 720 35.20 22.53 7.48
C THR A 720 34.44 21.99 8.69
N VAL A 721 35.11 21.93 9.84
CA VAL A 721 34.47 21.54 11.10
C VAL A 721 34.64 22.70 12.09
N GLU A 722 33.55 23.33 12.49
CA GLU A 722 33.59 24.52 13.31
C GLU A 722 32.71 24.41 14.57
N ASN A 723 33.26 24.72 15.74
CA ASN A 723 32.53 24.73 17.02
C ASN A 723 31.80 23.37 17.29
N VAL A 724 32.45 22.25 17.01
CA VAL A 724 31.93 20.92 17.30
C VAL A 724 32.53 20.41 18.60
N LYS A 725 31.66 19.94 19.52
CA LYS A 725 32.06 19.46 20.85
C LYS A 725 31.62 18.04 21.07
N VAL A 726 32.53 17.20 21.54
CA VAL A 726 32.26 15.81 21.94
C VAL A 726 32.63 15.66 23.43
N SER A 727 31.74 15.07 24.22
CA SER A 727 32.01 14.84 25.64
C SER A 727 31.42 13.51 26.12
N ASN A 728 31.98 12.94 27.21
CA ASN A 728 31.49 11.75 27.87
C ASN A 728 31.17 10.60 26.90
N SER A 729 32.05 10.35 25.93
CA SER A 729 31.77 9.46 24.83
C SER A 729 32.85 8.38 24.67
N GLU A 730 32.49 7.27 24.01
CA GLU A 730 33.41 6.17 23.85
C GLU A 730 33.32 5.47 22.49
N ILE A 731 34.42 4.88 22.07
CA ILE A 731 34.54 3.98 20.94
C ILE A 731 35.03 2.62 21.44
N ASN A 732 34.24 1.55 21.20
CA ASN A 732 34.56 0.19 21.57
C ASN A 732 34.81 -0.61 20.30
N MET A 733 36.07 -0.92 20.00
CA MET A 733 36.45 -1.68 18.83
C MET A 733 36.56 -3.17 19.16
N GLU A 734 35.85 -3.97 18.39
CA GLU A 734 36.10 -5.41 18.33
C GLU A 734 37.48 -5.64 17.68
N SER A 735 38.20 -6.72 18.06
CA SER A 735 39.50 -7.06 17.50
C SER A 735 39.43 -7.13 15.96
N ASP A 736 40.11 -6.23 15.27
CA ASP A 736 40.20 -6.23 13.80
C ASP A 736 41.41 -7.07 13.36
N THR A 737 41.15 -8.07 12.56
CA THR A 737 42.18 -8.93 11.95
C THR A 737 42.93 -8.26 10.80
N ASP A 738 42.43 -7.15 10.26
CA ASP A 738 42.91 -6.55 9.00
C ASP A 738 43.80 -5.28 9.15
N GLY A 739 44.13 -4.85 10.36
CA GLY A 739 45.24 -3.92 10.54
C GLY A 739 44.82 -2.45 10.76
N ALA A 740 45.29 -1.51 10.05
CA ALA A 740 45.32 -0.09 10.34
C ALA A 740 43.92 0.55 10.50
N VAL A 741 43.50 0.76 11.74
CA VAL A 741 42.30 1.56 12.05
C VAL A 741 42.66 3.02 12.30
N LYS A 742 41.72 3.90 12.05
CA LYS A 742 41.80 5.31 12.32
C LYS A 742 40.63 5.69 13.21
N LEU A 743 40.91 6.19 14.41
CA LEU A 743 39.88 6.42 15.41
C LEU A 743 40.02 7.82 16.00
N ALA A 744 38.92 8.55 16.21
CA ALA A 744 38.97 9.86 16.81
C ALA A 744 37.65 10.30 17.46
N GLY A 745 37.69 11.37 18.25
CA GLY A 745 36.48 11.98 18.79
C GLY A 745 35.66 12.72 17.73
N ILE A 746 36.30 13.49 16.86
CA ILE A 746 35.58 14.33 15.88
C ILE A 746 35.68 13.77 14.46
N VAL A 747 36.86 13.61 13.88
CA VAL A 747 37.03 13.10 12.52
C VAL A 747 38.11 12.03 12.49
N SER A 748 37.72 10.85 12.00
CA SER A 748 38.67 9.73 11.97
C SER A 748 39.67 9.82 10.82
N TYR A 749 39.20 9.99 9.58
CA TYR A 749 40.06 9.98 8.40
C TYR A 749 39.64 11.08 7.41
N MET A 750 40.63 11.89 7.00
CA MET A 750 40.45 13.02 6.10
C MET A 750 41.38 12.89 4.91
N ASN A 751 40.85 12.95 3.67
CA ASN A 751 41.61 12.94 2.43
C ASN A 751 41.26 14.18 1.61
N GLY A 752 42.19 15.13 1.51
CA GLY A 752 41.99 16.40 0.78
C GLY A 752 42.24 16.30 -0.73
N ASN A 753 42.51 15.15 -1.30
CA ASN A 753 42.70 14.95 -2.75
C ASN A 753 43.78 15.82 -3.40
N ASN A 754 44.74 16.32 -2.63
CA ASN A 754 45.83 17.25 -3.01
C ASN A 754 45.39 18.68 -3.45
N THR A 755 44.11 18.93 -3.51
CA THR A 755 43.58 20.21 -4.05
C THR A 755 42.75 20.98 -3.05
N GLU A 756 42.30 20.31 -1.97
CA GLU A 756 41.29 20.85 -1.10
C GLU A 756 41.85 21.15 0.30
N ASP A 757 41.27 22.13 0.92
CA ASP A 757 41.64 22.57 2.27
C ASP A 757 40.81 21.85 3.34
N ILE A 758 41.45 21.52 4.47
CA ILE A 758 40.81 20.93 5.64
C ILE A 758 40.95 21.90 6.81
N HIS A 759 39.81 22.25 7.43
CA HIS A 759 39.80 23.23 8.52
C HIS A 759 38.99 22.71 9.72
N LEU A 760 39.64 22.61 10.89
CA LEU A 760 39.04 22.35 12.19
C LEU A 760 39.21 23.57 13.06
N LYS A 761 38.12 24.19 13.53
CA LYS A 761 38.13 25.43 14.30
C LYS A 761 37.22 25.36 15.52
N GLY A 762 37.74 25.76 16.66
CA GLY A 762 36.94 25.86 17.89
C GLY A 762 36.36 24.55 18.39
N CYS A 763 36.90 23.42 17.95
CA CYS A 763 36.40 22.09 18.26
C CYS A 763 36.93 21.60 19.61
N SER A 764 36.16 20.80 20.36
CA SER A 764 36.64 20.22 21.60
C SER A 764 36.22 18.78 21.83
N VAL A 765 37.08 18.02 22.48
CA VAL A 765 36.82 16.65 22.93
C VAL A 765 37.20 16.53 24.39
N SER A 766 36.28 16.09 25.24
CA SER A 766 36.53 15.88 26.69
C SER A 766 35.96 14.57 27.16
N ASP A 767 36.61 14.00 28.18
CA ASP A 767 36.12 12.78 28.85
C ASP A 767 35.84 11.68 27.83
N PHE A 768 36.78 11.41 26.96
CA PHE A 768 36.63 10.54 25.81
C PHE A 768 37.53 9.31 25.93
N THR A 769 36.93 8.13 25.65
CA THR A 769 37.63 6.86 25.72
C THR A 769 37.60 6.13 24.39
N ILE A 770 38.75 5.59 23.98
CA ILE A 770 38.87 4.60 22.91
C ILE A 770 39.33 3.29 23.52
N ASN A 771 38.47 2.29 23.45
CA ASN A 771 38.74 0.91 23.88
C ASN A 771 39.03 0.05 22.66
N GLY A 772 40.29 -0.41 22.54
CA GLY A 772 40.68 -1.26 21.39
C GLY A 772 41.17 -0.43 20.20
N GLY A 773 41.53 -1.15 19.16
CA GLY A 773 42.11 -0.56 17.95
C GLY A 773 43.63 -0.39 18.00
N SER A 774 44.21 -0.09 16.86
CA SER A 774 45.64 0.13 16.69
C SER A 774 45.89 1.07 15.53
N TYR A 775 46.94 1.83 15.56
CA TYR A 775 47.48 2.68 14.51
C TYR A 775 47.18 4.18 14.67
N ASN A 776 46.29 4.83 13.94
CA ASN A 776 46.06 6.28 14.04
C ASN A 776 44.88 6.58 14.98
N ILE A 777 45.17 6.70 16.26
CA ILE A 777 44.17 6.85 17.33
C ILE A 777 44.35 8.18 18.02
N ALA A 778 43.33 9.02 18.08
CA ALA A 778 43.47 10.34 18.68
C ALA A 778 42.22 10.86 19.41
N GLY A 779 42.43 11.84 20.29
CA GLY A 779 41.31 12.51 20.91
C GLY A 779 40.50 13.36 19.92
N LEU A 780 41.12 14.21 19.11
CA LEU A 780 40.43 15.13 18.20
C LEU A 780 40.26 14.54 16.81
N ALA A 781 41.38 14.25 16.12
CA ALA A 781 41.41 13.81 14.73
C ALA A 781 42.40 12.68 14.51
N GLY A 782 42.00 11.63 13.73
CA GLY A 782 42.81 10.42 13.58
C GLY A 782 43.92 10.55 12.52
N TYR A 783 43.56 10.79 11.26
CA TYR A 783 44.50 10.82 10.16
C TYR A 783 44.12 11.81 9.05
N ILE A 784 45.11 12.64 8.65
CA ILE A 784 44.93 13.63 7.58
C ILE A 784 45.94 13.33 6.47
N ILE A 785 45.46 13.22 5.22
CA ILE A 785 46.33 13.02 4.05
C ILE A 785 45.91 13.90 2.88
N LYS A 786 46.87 14.14 1.99
CA LYS A 786 46.67 14.79 0.68
C LYS A 786 45.85 16.08 0.75
N ALA A 787 45.93 16.82 1.82
CA ALA A 787 45.36 18.14 1.90
C ALA A 787 46.23 19.17 1.16
N LYS A 788 45.63 20.14 0.48
CA LYS A 788 46.35 21.30 0.00
C LYS A 788 46.86 22.08 1.21
N SER A 789 46.00 22.41 2.16
CA SER A 789 46.38 22.85 3.49
C SER A 789 45.46 22.22 4.53
N PHE A 790 45.96 22.04 5.75
CA PHE A 790 45.09 21.82 6.88
C PHE A 790 45.36 22.80 8.00
N ILE A 791 44.31 23.31 8.60
CA ILE A 791 44.34 24.32 9.64
C ILE A 791 43.58 23.80 10.84
N ILE A 792 44.23 23.76 12.00
CA ILE A 792 43.60 23.39 13.26
C ILE A 792 43.83 24.55 14.24
N GLU A 793 42.73 25.27 14.57
CA GLU A 793 42.80 26.46 15.40
C GLU A 793 41.77 26.48 16.52
N ASN A 794 42.17 26.97 17.69
CA ASN A 794 41.31 27.11 18.87
C ASN A 794 40.62 25.79 19.29
N CYS A 795 41.26 24.65 19.01
CA CYS A 795 40.73 23.33 19.35
C CYS A 795 41.27 22.84 20.69
N GLN A 796 40.50 22.01 21.39
CA GLN A 796 40.83 21.55 22.73
C GLN A 796 40.58 20.07 22.93
N THR A 797 41.43 19.39 23.66
CA THR A 797 41.16 18.05 24.17
C THR A 797 41.49 17.99 25.68
N SER A 798 40.69 17.20 26.42
CA SER A 798 40.92 16.99 27.83
C SER A 798 40.43 15.62 28.30
N ASN A 799 41.14 15.01 29.25
CA ASN A 799 40.77 13.71 29.84
C ASN A 799 40.59 12.63 28.78
N ILE A 800 41.60 12.35 27.98
CA ILE A 800 41.57 11.38 26.89
C ILE A 800 42.14 10.03 27.34
N THR A 801 41.41 8.94 27.13
CA THR A 801 41.85 7.58 27.41
C THR A 801 41.93 6.75 26.13
N LEU A 802 43.13 6.24 25.84
CA LEU A 802 43.35 5.38 24.70
C LEU A 802 43.85 4.02 25.20
N LYS A 803 43.07 2.93 24.96
CA LYS A 803 43.42 1.55 25.31
C LYS A 803 43.67 0.78 24.03
N VAL A 804 44.90 0.42 23.75
CA VAL A 804 45.27 -0.35 22.57
C VAL A 804 45.10 -1.84 22.84
N SER A 805 44.40 -2.55 21.97
CA SER A 805 44.03 -3.96 22.25
C SER A 805 44.86 -4.99 21.51
N ASP A 806 45.76 -4.61 20.60
CA ASP A 806 46.38 -5.58 19.71
C ASP A 806 47.91 -5.60 19.80
N ALA A 807 48.42 -6.69 20.42
CA ALA A 807 49.87 -6.97 20.52
C ALA A 807 50.59 -7.05 19.14
N LYS A 808 49.86 -7.29 18.05
CA LYS A 808 50.43 -7.36 16.69
C LYS A 808 50.92 -6.00 16.19
N TYR A 809 50.40 -4.93 16.71
CA TYR A 809 50.69 -3.57 16.33
C TYR A 809 51.36 -2.73 17.42
N VAL A 810 51.73 -3.33 18.54
CA VAL A 810 52.41 -2.65 19.66
C VAL A 810 53.67 -1.89 19.22
N ASN A 811 54.33 -2.31 18.17
CA ASN A 811 55.47 -1.63 17.58
C ASN A 811 55.12 -0.45 16.65
N LYS A 812 53.81 -0.15 16.44
CA LYS A 812 53.32 0.95 15.62
C LYS A 812 52.49 1.96 16.41
N VAL A 813 52.67 2.01 17.69
CA VAL A 813 51.96 2.85 18.66
C VAL A 813 52.27 4.33 18.53
N ASN A 814 53.21 4.68 17.69
CA ASN A 814 53.71 6.06 17.53
C ASN A 814 52.71 7.03 16.88
N TYR A 815 51.58 6.49 16.34
CA TYR A 815 50.55 7.29 15.69
C TYR A 815 49.35 7.61 16.59
N SER A 816 49.53 7.53 17.90
CA SER A 816 48.48 7.78 18.87
C SER A 816 48.77 9.02 19.70
N SER A 817 47.75 9.88 19.96
CA SER A 817 47.92 11.13 20.64
C SER A 817 46.60 11.58 21.28
N PRO A 818 46.60 12.31 22.38
CA PRO A 818 45.39 12.91 22.90
C PRO A 818 44.77 13.97 21.97
N PHE A 819 45.49 14.42 20.92
CA PHE A 819 45.01 15.49 20.05
C PHE A 819 44.90 15.01 18.58
N LEU A 820 45.99 14.85 17.86
CA LEU A 820 46.04 14.44 16.47
C LEU A 820 46.86 13.17 16.30
N GLY A 821 46.31 12.14 15.68
CA GLY A 821 47.00 10.86 15.46
C GLY A 821 48.15 10.98 14.49
N CYS A 822 47.86 11.30 13.22
CA CYS A 822 48.91 11.42 12.20
C CYS A 822 48.49 12.34 11.04
N PHE A 823 49.45 12.92 10.35
CA PHE A 823 49.25 13.62 9.09
C PHE A 823 50.39 13.32 8.11
N GLY A 824 50.06 12.75 6.94
CA GLY A 824 50.96 12.49 5.84
C GLY A 824 52.14 11.60 6.16
N VAL A 825 51.97 10.28 6.15
CA VAL A 825 53.04 9.31 6.46
C VAL A 825 54.05 9.18 5.31
N THR A 826 53.66 9.41 4.07
CA THR A 826 54.51 9.28 2.89
C THR A 826 54.60 10.58 2.11
N ALA A 827 55.63 10.70 1.27
CA ALA A 827 55.85 11.89 0.43
C ALA A 827 54.63 12.21 -0.46
N SER A 828 53.89 11.18 -0.90
CA SER A 828 52.70 11.32 -1.73
C SER A 828 51.44 11.68 -0.93
N GLU A 829 51.47 11.58 0.39
CA GLU A 829 50.31 11.80 1.28
C GLU A 829 50.40 13.14 2.06
N LYS A 830 51.47 13.85 1.92
CA LYS A 830 51.69 15.10 2.65
C LYS A 830 50.75 16.22 2.22
N ALA A 831 50.35 17.02 3.15
CA ALA A 831 49.74 18.33 2.87
C ALA A 831 50.83 19.33 2.43
N SER A 832 50.47 20.33 1.65
CA SER A 832 51.40 21.40 1.26
C SER A 832 51.71 22.32 2.44
N SER A 833 50.74 22.49 3.37
CA SER A 833 50.96 23.25 4.62
C SER A 833 50.12 22.68 5.77
N ALA A 834 50.61 22.86 6.99
CA ALA A 834 49.90 22.55 8.21
C ALA A 834 50.02 23.72 9.19
N VAL A 835 48.90 24.21 9.69
CA VAL A 835 48.82 25.35 10.60
C VAL A 835 48.10 24.94 11.89
N PHE A 836 48.75 25.14 13.02
CA PHE A 836 48.18 24.90 14.34
C PHE A 836 48.24 26.23 15.12
N LYS A 837 47.09 26.67 15.65
CA LYS A 837 46.98 27.94 16.33
C LYS A 837 46.08 27.86 17.56
N ASN A 838 46.57 28.30 18.69
CA ASN A 838 45.84 28.42 19.96
C ASN A 838 45.14 27.12 20.39
N ASN A 839 45.72 25.97 20.11
CA ASN A 839 45.15 24.69 20.50
C ASN A 839 45.62 24.30 21.92
N THR A 840 44.80 23.54 22.66
CA THR A 840 45.15 23.13 24.01
C THR A 840 44.87 21.65 24.25
N VAL A 841 45.73 21.03 25.03
CA VAL A 841 45.53 19.70 25.59
C VAL A 841 45.65 19.82 27.09
N SER A 842 44.68 19.30 27.84
CA SER A 842 44.65 19.46 29.30
C SER A 842 44.12 18.23 30.02
N GLY A 843 44.17 18.25 31.33
CA GLY A 843 43.68 17.18 32.18
C GLY A 843 44.54 15.92 32.12
N THR A 844 43.88 14.74 32.13
CA THR A 844 44.60 13.48 32.15
C THR A 844 44.66 12.86 30.75
N TYR A 845 45.81 12.28 30.44
CA TYR A 845 45.96 11.41 29.30
C TYR A 845 46.32 10.01 29.75
N THR A 846 45.49 9.04 29.41
CA THR A 846 45.74 7.63 29.72
C THR A 846 46.02 6.87 28.44
N TYR A 847 47.13 6.21 28.37
CA TYR A 847 47.52 5.36 27.26
C TYR A 847 47.91 3.99 27.80
N ASP A 848 47.24 2.93 27.35
CA ASP A 848 47.48 1.55 27.75
C ASP A 848 47.66 1.35 29.25
N GLY A 849 46.77 1.95 30.02
CA GLY A 849 46.74 1.85 31.49
C GLY A 849 47.70 2.82 32.22
N SER A 850 48.62 3.49 31.53
CA SER A 850 49.51 4.50 32.10
C SER A 850 48.86 5.88 31.98
N THR A 851 48.70 6.59 33.08
CA THR A 851 48.04 7.91 33.13
C THR A 851 49.04 9.00 33.44
N VAL A 852 48.99 10.07 32.68
CA VAL A 852 49.75 11.31 32.93
C VAL A 852 48.79 12.48 33.09
N ASN A 853 49.05 13.32 34.05
CA ASN A 853 48.39 14.60 34.19
C ASN A 853 49.12 15.64 33.34
N LEU A 854 48.52 16.08 32.28
CA LEU A 854 49.13 17.07 31.35
C LEU A 854 49.01 18.50 31.86
N GLY A 855 48.25 18.73 32.95
CA GLY A 855 47.94 20.08 33.38
C GLY A 855 47.17 20.83 32.29
N SER A 856 47.62 22.00 31.88
CA SER A 856 47.19 22.71 30.69
C SER A 856 48.41 22.89 29.76
N PHE A 857 48.36 22.23 28.64
CA PHE A 857 49.40 22.27 27.61
C PHE A 857 48.90 23.06 26.39
N THR A 858 49.61 24.11 26.05
CA THR A 858 49.30 24.91 24.85
C THR A 858 50.32 24.65 23.74
N ILE A 859 49.95 24.96 22.52
CA ILE A 859 50.84 24.76 21.37
C ILE A 859 52.05 25.66 21.42
N SER A 860 51.99 26.78 22.13
CA SER A 860 53.18 27.61 22.44
C SER A 860 54.26 26.79 23.20
N ASP A 861 53.85 25.67 23.79
CA ASP A 861 54.76 24.77 24.50
C ASP A 861 55.33 23.65 23.62
N ALA A 862 55.22 23.77 22.28
CA ALA A 862 55.68 22.74 21.33
C ALA A 862 57.13 22.31 21.58
N GLY A 863 57.97 23.17 22.05
CA GLY A 863 59.34 22.85 22.52
C GLY A 863 59.35 21.84 23.68
N LYS A 864 58.34 21.85 24.54
CA LYS A 864 58.19 20.92 25.65
C LYS A 864 57.65 19.55 25.20
N ALA A 865 57.03 19.48 24.04
CA ALA A 865 56.56 18.23 23.48
C ALA A 865 57.69 17.19 23.23
N ASN A 866 58.89 17.70 23.21
CA ASN A 866 60.11 16.89 23.10
C ASN A 866 60.82 16.72 24.48
N ASP A 867 60.21 17.17 25.57
CA ASP A 867 60.77 17.01 26.90
C ASP A 867 60.75 15.52 27.31
N SER A 868 61.79 15.12 28.01
CA SER A 868 61.98 13.75 28.50
C SER A 868 60.86 13.30 29.47
N ASN A 869 60.18 14.25 30.12
CA ASN A 869 59.04 13.97 30.98
C ASN A 869 57.81 13.39 30.19
N TYR A 870 57.73 13.63 28.87
CA TYR A 870 56.70 13.11 28.01
C TYR A 870 57.21 11.96 27.16
N SER A 871 58.49 11.61 27.21
CA SER A 871 59.13 10.57 26.40
C SER A 871 58.74 9.15 26.75
N SER A 872 58.10 8.94 27.91
CA SER A 872 57.52 7.63 28.29
C SER A 872 56.21 7.35 27.57
N PHE A 873 55.58 8.33 26.94
CA PHE A 873 54.46 8.19 26.00
C PHE A 873 55.04 8.26 24.61
N VAL A 874 54.75 7.26 23.80
CA VAL A 874 55.29 7.07 22.45
C VAL A 874 54.96 8.24 21.50
N CYS A 875 54.10 9.17 21.95
CA CYS A 875 53.63 10.28 21.18
C CYS A 875 53.84 11.61 21.89
N ALA A 876 54.25 12.62 21.17
CA ALA A 876 54.15 14.00 21.68
C ALA A 876 52.69 14.29 22.04
N PRO A 877 52.43 15.14 23.07
CA PRO A 877 51.05 15.42 23.47
C PRO A 877 50.12 15.95 22.39
N LEU A 878 50.63 16.47 21.30
CA LEU A 878 49.86 17.04 20.18
C LEU A 878 49.74 16.10 18.99
N PHE A 879 50.76 15.38 18.63
CA PHE A 879 50.82 14.57 17.43
C PHE A 879 51.34 13.17 17.73
N GLY A 880 50.85 12.19 17.05
CA GLY A 880 51.49 10.92 16.91
C GLY A 880 52.79 11.03 16.08
N ASP A 881 53.60 9.98 16.09
CA ASP A 881 54.80 9.91 15.26
C ASP A 881 54.42 9.83 13.78
N CYS A 882 54.72 10.88 13.06
CA CYS A 882 54.53 10.96 11.62
C CYS A 882 55.74 11.53 10.93
N ASP A 883 56.07 11.01 9.76
CA ASP A 883 57.19 11.49 8.96
C ASP A 883 56.90 12.87 8.36
N ALA A 884 57.03 13.90 9.18
CA ALA A 884 56.82 15.29 8.79
C ALA A 884 58.09 15.99 8.33
N THR A 885 59.18 15.26 8.06
CA THR A 885 60.52 15.80 7.80
C THR A 885 60.62 16.78 6.63
N SER A 886 59.63 16.88 5.79
CA SER A 886 59.61 17.82 4.65
C SER A 886 58.43 18.79 4.63
N MET A 887 57.64 18.85 5.70
CA MET A 887 56.49 19.74 5.80
C MET A 887 56.83 20.93 6.69
N GLY A 888 56.57 22.16 6.24
CA GLY A 888 56.56 23.33 7.10
C GLY A 888 55.39 23.30 8.04
N ILE A 889 55.60 23.25 9.34
CA ILE A 889 54.52 23.28 10.34
C ILE A 889 54.54 24.66 10.98
N THR A 890 53.41 25.37 10.93
CA THR A 890 53.25 26.66 11.59
C THR A 890 52.50 26.48 12.91
N ILE A 891 53.09 26.86 14.00
CA ILE A 891 52.49 26.79 15.34
C ILE A 891 52.51 28.20 15.91
N ASN A 892 51.38 28.80 16.18
CA ASN A 892 51.18 30.14 16.68
C ASN A 892 52.04 31.18 15.93
N ASP A 893 51.93 31.15 14.59
CA ASP A 893 52.64 32.01 13.65
C ASP A 893 54.18 31.77 13.56
N ASN A 894 54.72 30.80 14.30
CA ASN A 894 56.10 30.35 14.15
C ASN A 894 56.25 29.14 13.27
N VAL A 895 57.22 29.11 12.40
CA VAL A 895 57.46 27.99 11.48
C VAL A 895 58.43 27.02 12.12
N TYR A 896 58.05 25.73 12.13
CA TYR A 896 58.88 24.66 12.64
C TYR A 896 59.19 23.64 11.54
N ALA A 897 60.36 23.03 11.65
CA ALA A 897 60.74 21.85 10.88
C ALA A 897 60.80 20.65 11.82
N TYR A 898 60.23 19.51 11.39
CA TYR A 898 60.36 18.27 12.13
C TYR A 898 61.61 17.52 11.67
N SER A 899 62.52 17.27 12.59
CA SER A 899 63.75 16.52 12.30
C SER A 899 64.16 15.70 13.50
N ASN A 900 64.47 14.41 13.28
CA ASN A 900 64.95 13.47 14.30
C ASN A 900 64.02 13.40 15.51
N GLY A 901 62.74 13.33 15.30
CA GLY A 901 61.77 13.25 16.38
C GLY A 901 61.50 14.55 17.14
N LYS A 902 61.99 15.68 16.65
CA LYS A 902 61.88 16.99 17.32
C LYS A 902 61.38 18.08 16.37
N TYR A 903 60.53 18.96 16.90
CA TYR A 903 60.16 20.21 16.22
C TYR A 903 61.26 21.28 16.47
N ILE A 904 61.82 21.76 15.39
CA ILE A 904 62.90 22.82 15.47
C ILE A 904 62.32 24.05 14.81
N GLN A 905 62.25 25.17 15.59
CA GLN A 905 61.80 26.42 15.05
C GLN A 905 62.80 26.91 13.97
N LYS A 906 62.28 27.21 12.79
CA LYS A 906 63.05 27.86 11.75
C LYS A 906 63.32 29.31 12.21
N GLN A 907 64.59 29.64 12.43
CA GLN A 907 64.98 31.02 12.54
C GLN A 907 65.01 31.58 11.12
N ASP A 908 64.36 32.73 10.87
CA ASP A 908 64.43 33.48 9.62
C ASP A 908 65.81 33.82 9.25
#